data_9ad49c9dffea4fe12d51cb395e154d8b
#
_entry.id   9ad49c9dffea4fe12d51cb395e154d8b
#
_cell.length_a   1.000
_cell.length_b   1.000
_cell.length_c   1.000
_cell.angle_alpha   90.00
_cell.angle_beta   90.00
_cell.angle_gamma   90.00
#
_symmetry.space_group_name_H-M   'P 1'
#
loop_
_entity.id
_entity.type
_entity.pdbx_description
1 polymer ?
#
loop_
_entity_poly.entity_id
_entity_poly.type
_entity_poly.pdbx_seq_one_letter_code
_entity_poly.pdbx_strand_id
1 'polypeptide(L)'
;MRMSRSIKTINNSWRNVWQRQQKRQVKSEGNIEVIGARVHNLKNISVRIPRKQLTVITGLSGSGKSSLAFDTIFAEGQRRYMETFSSYARGFIGQMQRPDVDKITGLSPVISIDQKTTSRNPRSTVGTVTEVYDFLRLLYARAGEPYSYLTGKKMVHYTDEQIIDLIVREYAGKKILLLAPLVNGRKGHYKELFETIRKKGYIHVRVDGEVQDVVAGMKVDRYKTHTIEVVVDRLKVKANVEGTNGESDLKRIRQSIDRAMTQGNGLMLVIDEAGNTRYLSRSLMCPETGLSYQDPAPHTFSFNSPSGWCPRCKGLGRIRANGEWTNGESQEFEEAVQADNWFEQLQSLNLQDEDEDENEEWCECPECHGKRLNNEALSYKIGPYNISEMAEMDIDVLLARLEKLAYPQPLPEGKGEVALSDKQRAIAEPILREICARLRFMQSVGLSYLSLNRSSESLSGGESQRIRLATQIGSRLVNVLYILDEPSIGLHQRDNQRLINSLKELRDMGNSVIVVEHDEQMMREADWLVDIGPKAGRLGGKVLFSGTPDDLLKTDTLTAQYLKGERVASPQPLPKGMGEKTPSLHGRTGEAWLTLSGCKGNNLKNVTVRIPLGQMVCVTGVSGSGKSSLINQTLYPLLSQTFYRSKQAPLPYEKIEGIEHIDKVINVDQSPIGRTPRSNPATYTNVFNDIRELFAQLPESKIRGWRAGRFSFNMHGGRCEECNGNGYKTIQMHFMPDVYVPCEACGGQRYNRETLEVRFKGKTIAEVLDMTVNQAVEFFEAQPAILRKIKTIQDVGLGYIKLGQASTSLSGGESQRIKLATELSRPSTGKTLYILDEPTTGLHFEDIRVLLGVLRQLVDKGNTVVIIEHNTDVIRACDWIIDMGPEGGRGGGKIVAEGTVEDIRENTESITGKYI
;
A
#
# COMPACT_ATOMS: atom_id res chain seq x y z
N MET A 1 20.71 -58.84 2.32
CA MET A 1 19.62 -58.20 1.56
C MET A 1 18.20 -58.37 2.14
N ARG A 2 17.93 -59.29 3.05
CA ARG A 2 16.58 -59.45 3.68
C ARG A 2 16.32 -58.54 4.87
N MET A 3 17.33 -58.09 5.64
CA MET A 3 17.14 -57.14 6.77
C MET A 3 16.81 -55.70 6.38
N SER A 4 17.25 -55.19 5.22
CA SER A 4 16.98 -53.80 4.80
C SER A 4 15.54 -53.58 4.28
N ARG A 5 14.83 -54.63 3.86
CA ARG A 5 13.42 -54.54 3.44
C ARG A 5 12.47 -54.49 4.65
N SER A 6 12.76 -55.20 5.73
CA SER A 6 11.93 -55.16 6.97
C SER A 6 11.94 -53.78 7.62
N ILE A 7 13.08 -53.11 7.70
CA ILE A 7 13.20 -51.78 8.33
C ILE A 7 12.47 -50.70 7.55
N LYS A 8 12.49 -50.77 6.20
CA LYS A 8 11.71 -49.82 5.37
C LYS A 8 10.20 -50.02 5.51
N THR A 9 9.72 -51.25 5.64
CA THR A 9 8.30 -51.57 5.82
C THR A 9 7.80 -51.14 7.20
N ILE A 10 8.60 -51.31 8.24
CA ILE A 10 8.29 -50.87 9.61
C ILE A 10 8.27 -49.33 9.69
N ASN A 11 9.22 -48.62 9.08
CA ASN A 11 9.22 -47.13 9.03
C ASN A 11 8.05 -46.57 8.28
N ASN A 12 7.60 -47.18 7.18
CA ASN A 12 6.42 -46.76 6.47
C ASN A 12 5.10 -47.02 7.24
N SER A 13 5.06 -48.14 7.98
CA SER A 13 3.93 -48.44 8.87
C SER A 13 3.83 -47.43 10.02
N TRP A 14 4.94 -47.09 10.66
CA TRP A 14 4.95 -46.07 11.74
C TRP A 14 4.66 -44.67 11.24
N ARG A 15 5.13 -44.27 10.06
CA ARG A 15 4.72 -43.00 9.41
C ARG A 15 3.23 -42.94 9.14
N ASN A 16 2.64 -44.01 8.63
CA ASN A 16 1.19 -44.08 8.36
C ASN A 16 0.36 -44.09 9.65
N VAL A 17 0.85 -44.75 10.70
CA VAL A 17 0.21 -44.75 12.05
C VAL A 17 0.33 -43.35 12.67
N TRP A 18 1.49 -42.71 12.54
CA TRP A 18 1.73 -41.35 13.05
C TRP A 18 0.90 -40.30 12.30
N GLN A 19 0.82 -40.40 10.98
CA GLN A 19 -0.07 -39.54 10.16
C GLN A 19 -1.56 -39.78 10.47
N ARG A 20 -1.97 -41.02 10.76
CA ARG A 20 -3.33 -41.35 11.21
C ARG A 20 -3.60 -40.89 12.65
N GLN A 21 -2.63 -40.91 13.53
CA GLN A 21 -2.75 -40.35 14.89
C GLN A 21 -2.77 -38.82 14.87
N GLN A 22 -1.96 -38.14 14.05
CA GLN A 22 -2.05 -36.71 13.84
C GLN A 22 -3.41 -36.31 13.23
N LYS A 23 -3.89 -37.05 12.23
CA LYS A 23 -5.25 -36.85 11.69
C LYS A 23 -6.37 -37.11 12.69
N ARG A 24 -6.14 -38.00 13.69
CA ARG A 24 -7.12 -38.24 14.77
C ARG A 24 -7.02 -37.22 15.91
N GLN A 25 -5.86 -36.67 16.23
CA GLN A 25 -5.68 -35.59 17.22
C GLN A 25 -6.23 -34.27 16.72
N VAL A 26 -6.15 -33.98 15.42
CA VAL A 26 -6.78 -32.80 14.79
C VAL A 26 -8.33 -32.86 14.88
N LYS A 27 -8.93 -34.05 15.06
CA LYS A 27 -10.40 -34.21 15.20
C LYS A 27 -10.98 -33.87 16.58
N SER A 28 -10.16 -33.50 17.59
CA SER A 28 -10.66 -33.32 18.99
C SER A 28 -10.58 -31.88 19.54
N GLU A 29 -10.13 -30.89 18.76
CA GLU A 29 -10.08 -29.50 19.24
C GLU A 29 -11.18 -28.66 18.61
N GLY A 30 -12.33 -28.60 19.26
CA GLY A 30 -13.45 -27.64 19.17
C GLY A 30 -13.75 -26.96 17.82
N ASN A 31 -15.00 -26.68 17.57
CA ASN A 31 -15.46 -25.91 16.41
C ASN A 31 -15.77 -24.46 16.83
N ILE A 32 -15.70 -23.54 15.88
CA ILE A 32 -16.39 -22.26 15.94
C ILE A 32 -17.85 -22.58 15.57
N GLU A 33 -18.78 -22.39 16.49
CA GLU A 33 -20.21 -22.60 16.25
C GLU A 33 -20.93 -21.25 16.24
N VAL A 34 -21.52 -20.92 15.10
CA VAL A 34 -22.40 -19.77 14.92
C VAL A 34 -23.84 -20.32 14.92
N ILE A 35 -24.67 -19.81 15.77
CA ILE A 35 -26.08 -20.27 15.93
C ILE A 35 -27.02 -19.07 15.78
N GLY A 36 -27.91 -19.14 14.81
CA GLY A 36 -29.00 -18.18 14.64
C GLY A 36 -28.53 -16.80 14.12
N ALA A 37 -27.61 -16.74 13.17
CA ALA A 37 -27.14 -15.48 12.59
C ALA A 37 -28.19 -14.90 11.63
N ARG A 38 -28.53 -13.60 11.84
CA ARG A 38 -29.58 -12.86 11.11
C ARG A 38 -29.07 -11.50 10.58
N VAL A 39 -27.77 -11.26 10.61
CA VAL A 39 -27.18 -10.01 10.16
C VAL A 39 -27.43 -9.81 8.65
N HIS A 40 -27.88 -8.64 8.26
CA HIS A 40 -28.19 -8.24 6.88
C HIS A 40 -29.17 -9.22 6.18
N ASN A 41 -28.68 -9.98 5.20
CA ASN A 41 -29.50 -10.93 4.43
C ASN A 41 -29.46 -12.37 4.96
N LEU A 42 -28.74 -12.65 6.04
CA LEU A 42 -28.64 -13.98 6.63
C LEU A 42 -30.02 -14.44 7.22
N LYS A 43 -30.40 -15.66 6.92
CA LYS A 43 -31.75 -16.21 7.25
C LYS A 43 -31.69 -17.16 8.44
N ASN A 44 -31.35 -16.63 9.63
CA ASN A 44 -31.27 -17.41 10.87
C ASN A 44 -30.39 -18.66 10.68
N ILE A 45 -29.20 -18.47 10.12
CA ILE A 45 -28.32 -19.57 9.79
C ILE A 45 -27.52 -20.06 11.00
N SER A 46 -27.22 -21.35 11.00
CA SER A 46 -26.30 -21.98 11.94
C SER A 46 -25.23 -22.72 11.17
N VAL A 47 -23.96 -22.50 11.51
CA VAL A 47 -22.83 -23.11 10.84
C VAL A 47 -21.74 -23.51 11.84
N ARG A 48 -21.06 -24.64 11.56
CA ARG A 48 -19.90 -25.12 12.30
C ARG A 48 -18.67 -25.03 11.42
N ILE A 49 -17.62 -24.36 11.92
CA ILE A 49 -16.35 -24.14 11.25
C ILE A 49 -15.26 -24.79 12.12
N PRO A 50 -14.50 -25.75 11.59
CA PRO A 50 -13.44 -26.39 12.35
C PRO A 50 -12.32 -25.39 12.70
N ARG A 51 -11.80 -25.43 13.92
CA ARG A 51 -10.64 -24.65 14.33
C ARG A 51 -9.34 -25.25 13.77
N LYS A 52 -8.31 -24.42 13.67
CA LYS A 52 -6.97 -24.79 13.16
C LYS A 52 -7.02 -25.42 11.77
N GLN A 53 -7.93 -24.92 10.93
CA GLN A 53 -8.09 -25.31 9.55
C GLN A 53 -8.20 -24.07 8.65
N LEU A 54 -7.89 -24.26 7.36
CA LEU A 54 -8.16 -23.29 6.32
C LEU A 54 -9.60 -23.52 5.81
N THR A 55 -10.48 -22.59 6.18
CA THR A 55 -11.89 -22.61 5.77
C THR A 55 -12.14 -21.56 4.71
N VAL A 56 -12.73 -21.95 3.58
CA VAL A 56 -13.16 -21.01 2.54
C VAL A 56 -14.67 -20.82 2.59
N ILE A 57 -15.13 -19.58 2.66
CA ILE A 57 -16.54 -19.19 2.55
C ILE A 57 -16.78 -18.69 1.13
N THR A 58 -17.61 -19.38 0.35
CA THR A 58 -17.89 -19.09 -1.04
C THR A 58 -19.39 -18.91 -1.32
N GLY A 59 -19.76 -18.60 -2.55
CA GLY A 59 -21.12 -18.37 -3.03
C GLY A 59 -21.26 -17.11 -3.87
N LEU A 60 -22.38 -16.86 -4.49
CA LEU A 60 -22.66 -15.70 -5.34
C LEU A 60 -22.32 -14.36 -4.68
N SER A 61 -21.98 -13.35 -5.47
CA SER A 61 -21.83 -11.97 -4.97
C SER A 61 -23.15 -11.52 -4.32
N GLY A 62 -23.05 -10.89 -3.11
CA GLY A 62 -24.23 -10.50 -2.34
C GLY A 62 -25.03 -11.65 -1.71
N SER A 63 -24.51 -12.89 -1.68
CA SER A 63 -25.20 -14.02 -1.02
C SER A 63 -25.18 -13.98 0.52
N GLY A 64 -24.28 -13.18 1.14
CA GLY A 64 -24.13 -13.03 2.59
C GLY A 64 -22.81 -13.57 3.15
N LYS A 65 -21.81 -13.83 2.32
CA LYS A 65 -20.48 -14.30 2.73
C LYS A 65 -19.80 -13.35 3.71
N SER A 66 -19.66 -12.09 3.32
CA SER A 66 -19.05 -11.05 4.16
C SER A 66 -19.88 -10.78 5.41
N SER A 67 -21.24 -10.88 5.32
CA SER A 67 -22.12 -10.77 6.48
C SER A 67 -21.86 -11.87 7.52
N LEU A 68 -21.54 -13.09 7.09
CA LEU A 68 -21.17 -14.16 8.02
C LEU A 68 -19.74 -13.96 8.56
N ALA A 69 -18.75 -13.71 7.68
CA ALA A 69 -17.34 -13.66 8.05
C ALA A 69 -17.00 -12.39 8.87
N PHE A 70 -17.38 -11.21 8.36
CA PHE A 70 -16.99 -9.92 8.93
C PHE A 70 -18.05 -9.35 9.87
N ASP A 71 -19.29 -9.22 9.42
CA ASP A 71 -20.34 -8.56 10.21
C ASP A 71 -20.87 -9.45 11.35
N THR A 72 -20.59 -10.76 11.33
CA THR A 72 -21.01 -11.70 12.39
C THR A 72 -19.82 -12.22 13.20
N ILE A 73 -18.90 -12.98 12.56
CA ILE A 73 -17.81 -13.69 13.29
C ILE A 73 -16.76 -12.69 13.77
N PHE A 74 -16.24 -11.83 12.87
CA PHE A 74 -15.24 -10.84 13.22
C PHE A 74 -15.80 -9.80 14.21
N ALA A 75 -16.97 -9.24 13.93
CA ALA A 75 -17.60 -8.24 14.78
C ALA A 75 -17.81 -8.74 16.23
N GLU A 76 -18.28 -9.98 16.40
CA GLU A 76 -18.44 -10.55 17.75
C GLU A 76 -17.07 -10.85 18.42
N GLY A 77 -16.07 -11.30 17.65
CA GLY A 77 -14.72 -11.52 18.16
C GLY A 77 -14.07 -10.22 18.63
N GLN A 78 -14.18 -9.16 17.83
CA GLN A 78 -13.71 -7.82 18.16
C GLN A 78 -14.44 -7.27 19.39
N ARG A 79 -15.77 -7.38 19.45
CA ARG A 79 -16.57 -6.95 20.60
C ARG A 79 -16.12 -7.61 21.89
N ARG A 80 -15.87 -8.95 21.89
CA ARG A 80 -15.36 -9.67 23.07
C ARG A 80 -13.95 -9.23 23.46
N TYR A 81 -13.09 -8.95 22.49
CA TYR A 81 -11.78 -8.43 22.76
C TYR A 81 -11.84 -7.07 23.45
N MET A 82 -12.71 -6.17 22.96
CA MET A 82 -12.95 -4.85 23.54
C MET A 82 -13.52 -4.91 24.98
N GLU A 83 -14.31 -5.92 25.30
CA GLU A 83 -14.81 -6.15 26.64
C GLU A 83 -13.71 -6.45 27.67
N THR A 84 -12.54 -6.90 27.22
CA THR A 84 -11.37 -7.14 28.11
C THR A 84 -10.68 -5.86 28.54
N PHE A 85 -10.94 -4.73 27.90
CA PHE A 85 -10.34 -3.45 28.25
C PHE A 85 -10.93 -2.84 29.53
N SER A 86 -10.17 -1.94 30.18
CA SER A 86 -10.65 -1.22 31.35
C SER A 86 -11.88 -0.38 31.02
N SER A 87 -12.72 -0.08 32.04
CA SER A 87 -13.90 0.75 31.88
C SER A 87 -13.58 2.15 31.32
N TYR A 88 -12.40 2.68 31.66
CA TYR A 88 -11.90 3.94 31.15
C TYR A 88 -11.65 3.86 29.64
N ALA A 89 -10.87 2.88 29.18
CA ALA A 89 -10.59 2.68 27.74
C ALA A 89 -11.89 2.42 26.94
N ARG A 90 -12.85 1.65 27.47
CA ARG A 90 -14.16 1.43 26.84
C ARG A 90 -14.99 2.70 26.69
N GLY A 91 -14.86 3.66 27.63
CA GLY A 91 -15.53 4.97 27.53
C GLY A 91 -15.06 5.81 26.35
N PHE A 92 -13.78 5.68 25.95
CA PHE A 92 -13.24 6.36 24.77
C PHE A 92 -13.56 5.67 23.45
N ILE A 93 -13.63 4.34 23.45
CA ILE A 93 -13.78 3.54 22.24
C ILE A 93 -15.25 3.38 21.83
N GLY A 94 -16.18 3.64 22.75
CA GLY A 94 -17.62 3.45 22.54
C GLY A 94 -18.06 1.98 22.72
N GLN A 95 -19.37 1.75 22.80
CA GLN A 95 -19.95 0.41 22.89
C GLN A 95 -20.20 -0.14 21.48
N MET A 96 -19.48 -1.19 21.09
CA MET A 96 -19.78 -1.91 19.86
C MET A 96 -21.12 -2.65 20.00
N GLN A 97 -22.00 -2.49 19.01
CA GLN A 97 -23.26 -3.21 18.98
C GLN A 97 -23.00 -4.70 18.78
N ARG A 98 -23.73 -5.52 19.51
CA ARG A 98 -23.69 -6.98 19.30
C ARG A 98 -24.33 -7.32 17.96
N PRO A 99 -23.69 -8.15 17.10
CA PRO A 99 -24.33 -8.63 15.88
C PRO A 99 -25.59 -9.42 16.21
N ASP A 100 -26.56 -9.41 15.30
CA ASP A 100 -27.82 -10.17 15.46
C ASP A 100 -27.56 -11.66 15.26
N VAL A 101 -27.17 -12.30 16.35
CA VAL A 101 -26.85 -13.73 16.45
C VAL A 101 -27.24 -14.25 17.82
N ASP A 102 -27.83 -15.46 17.88
CA ASP A 102 -28.20 -16.06 19.15
C ASP A 102 -26.97 -16.40 19.99
N LYS A 103 -26.01 -17.11 19.42
CA LYS A 103 -24.79 -17.53 20.12
C LYS A 103 -23.64 -17.79 19.17
N ILE A 104 -22.40 -17.39 19.57
CA ILE A 104 -21.15 -17.84 18.94
C ILE A 104 -20.24 -18.42 20.02
N THR A 105 -19.71 -19.62 19.77
CA THR A 105 -18.76 -20.30 20.65
C THR A 105 -17.48 -20.66 19.92
N GLY A 106 -16.40 -20.92 20.66
CA GLY A 106 -15.12 -21.37 20.10
C GLY A 106 -14.27 -20.29 19.44
N LEU A 107 -14.61 -18.98 19.57
CA LEU A 107 -13.81 -17.89 19.03
C LEU A 107 -12.48 -17.76 19.77
N SER A 108 -11.40 -17.69 19.02
CA SER A 108 -10.09 -17.17 19.43
C SER A 108 -10.03 -15.64 19.21
N PRO A 109 -8.99 -14.93 19.67
CA PRO A 109 -8.76 -13.55 19.24
C PRO A 109 -8.78 -13.45 17.72
N VAL A 110 -9.47 -12.43 17.18
CA VAL A 110 -9.74 -12.32 15.74
C VAL A 110 -8.94 -11.17 15.13
N ILE A 111 -8.32 -11.43 13.98
CA ILE A 111 -7.64 -10.43 13.14
C ILE A 111 -8.27 -10.45 11.76
N SER A 112 -8.72 -9.27 11.29
CA SER A 112 -9.23 -9.07 9.94
C SER A 112 -8.15 -8.47 9.03
N ILE A 113 -8.10 -8.95 7.79
CA ILE A 113 -7.23 -8.43 6.74
C ILE A 113 -8.10 -8.06 5.54
N ASP A 114 -8.59 -6.82 5.56
CA ASP A 114 -9.52 -6.28 4.56
C ASP A 114 -8.77 -5.57 3.42
N GLN A 115 -9.45 -5.40 2.28
CA GLN A 115 -8.92 -4.68 1.12
C GLN A 115 -8.95 -3.15 1.27
N LYS A 116 -9.89 -2.61 2.04
CA LYS A 116 -10.32 -1.20 1.98
C LYS A 116 -9.39 -0.17 2.60
N THR A 117 -8.23 -0.53 3.12
CA THR A 117 -7.40 0.40 3.87
C THR A 117 -6.02 0.59 3.25
N THR A 118 -5.94 1.25 2.11
CA THR A 118 -4.71 1.93 1.70
C THR A 118 -4.55 3.18 2.56
N SER A 119 -3.46 3.28 3.29
CA SER A 119 -3.14 4.51 4.02
C SER A 119 -2.91 5.64 3.00
N ARG A 120 -3.68 6.72 3.10
CA ARG A 120 -3.48 7.92 2.28
C ARG A 120 -2.34 8.79 2.78
N ASN A 121 -1.67 8.40 3.86
CA ASN A 121 -0.55 9.15 4.39
C ASN A 121 0.64 9.07 3.41
N PRO A 122 1.08 10.19 2.80
CA PRO A 122 2.16 10.19 1.81
C PRO A 122 3.53 9.78 2.37
N ARG A 123 3.66 9.72 3.70
CA ARG A 123 4.85 9.22 4.39
C ARG A 123 4.82 7.72 4.65
N SER A 124 3.68 7.06 4.43
CA SER A 124 3.55 5.61 4.58
C SER A 124 4.20 4.90 3.39
N THR A 125 5.11 3.98 3.66
CA THR A 125 5.80 3.17 2.65
C THR A 125 5.70 1.69 2.97
N VAL A 126 5.98 0.82 1.99
CA VAL A 126 6.07 -0.62 2.21
C VAL A 126 6.97 -0.94 3.40
N GLY A 127 8.15 -0.29 3.47
CA GLY A 127 9.12 -0.50 4.54
C GLY A 127 8.60 -0.13 5.94
N THR A 128 7.80 0.96 6.05
CA THR A 128 7.23 1.38 7.34
C THR A 128 6.05 0.51 7.76
N VAL A 129 5.19 0.10 6.83
CA VAL A 129 4.04 -0.77 7.13
C VAL A 129 4.49 -2.17 7.56
N THR A 130 5.60 -2.68 7.00
CA THR A 130 6.18 -3.99 7.34
C THR A 130 7.14 -3.94 8.51
N GLU A 131 7.40 -2.76 9.08
CA GLU A 131 8.40 -2.50 10.12
C GLU A 131 9.86 -2.84 9.68
N VAL A 132 10.08 -3.26 8.45
CA VAL A 132 11.42 -3.60 7.94
C VAL A 132 12.32 -2.36 7.94
N TYR A 133 11.76 -1.19 7.63
CA TYR A 133 12.51 0.06 7.64
C TYR A 133 12.99 0.45 9.05
N ASP A 134 12.26 0.08 10.12
CA ASP A 134 12.66 0.33 11.49
C ASP A 134 13.89 -0.49 11.88
N PHE A 135 13.93 -1.76 11.43
CA PHE A 135 15.13 -2.59 11.59
C PHE A 135 16.29 -2.10 10.72
N LEU A 136 16.05 -1.59 9.51
CA LEU A 136 17.10 -0.97 8.69
C LEU A 136 17.68 0.27 9.37
N ARG A 137 16.84 1.15 9.94
CA ARG A 137 17.32 2.31 10.70
C ARG A 137 18.21 1.89 11.88
N LEU A 138 17.79 0.84 12.60
CA LEU A 138 18.59 0.29 13.69
C LEU A 138 19.92 -0.29 13.19
N LEU A 139 19.90 -1.00 12.06
CA LEU A 139 21.08 -1.58 11.44
C LEU A 139 22.09 -0.50 11.05
N TYR A 140 21.64 0.58 10.38
CA TYR A 140 22.51 1.70 9.99
C TYR A 140 23.03 2.48 11.20
N ALA A 141 22.23 2.67 12.24
CA ALA A 141 22.66 3.32 13.46
C ALA A 141 23.73 2.54 14.23
N ARG A 142 23.76 1.22 14.10
CA ARG A 142 24.68 0.34 14.88
C ARG A 142 25.88 -0.17 14.09
N ALA A 143 25.72 -0.39 12.79
CA ALA A 143 26.72 -1.01 11.94
C ALA A 143 27.13 -0.14 10.72
N GLY A 144 26.44 0.98 10.47
CA GLY A 144 26.71 1.88 9.36
C GLY A 144 28.03 2.62 9.54
N GLU A 145 28.82 2.71 8.48
CA GLU A 145 30.04 3.48 8.41
C GLU A 145 29.78 4.89 7.93
N PRO A 146 30.18 5.93 8.71
CA PRO A 146 29.96 7.32 8.32
C PRO A 146 30.99 7.81 7.30
N TYR A 147 30.52 8.53 6.29
CA TYR A 147 31.35 9.22 5.29
C TYR A 147 30.97 10.70 5.27
N SER A 148 31.93 11.57 4.90
CA SER A 148 31.66 12.99 4.70
C SER A 148 30.87 13.20 3.40
N TYR A 149 29.74 13.89 3.44
CA TYR A 149 28.98 14.24 2.22
C TYR A 149 29.70 15.29 1.36
N LEU A 150 30.72 16.02 1.92
CA LEU A 150 31.51 17.01 1.19
C LEU A 150 32.66 16.36 0.44
N THR A 151 33.37 15.40 1.05
CA THR A 151 34.62 14.84 0.50
C THR A 151 34.50 13.36 0.11
N GLY A 152 33.43 12.68 0.51
CA GLY A 152 33.26 11.22 0.31
C GLY A 152 34.22 10.36 1.13
N LYS A 153 35.04 10.95 2.01
CA LYS A 153 36.00 10.19 2.84
C LYS A 153 35.35 9.69 4.11
N LYS A 154 35.85 8.55 4.61
CA LYS A 154 35.35 7.94 5.86
C LYS A 154 35.63 8.88 7.04
N MET A 155 34.64 9.07 7.88
CA MET A 155 34.77 9.86 9.09
C MET A 155 35.45 9.06 10.20
N VAL A 156 36.14 9.76 11.05
CA VAL A 156 36.90 9.19 12.17
C VAL A 156 36.50 9.85 13.48
N HIS A 157 36.56 9.13 14.54
CA HIS A 157 36.56 9.68 15.90
C HIS A 157 37.82 9.18 16.62
N TYR A 158 38.32 9.97 17.55
CA TYR A 158 39.49 9.62 18.32
C TYR A 158 39.15 9.54 19.81
N THR A 159 39.72 8.55 20.51
CA THR A 159 39.75 8.56 21.97
C THR A 159 40.82 9.53 22.44
N ASP A 160 40.73 9.96 23.70
CA ASP A 160 41.71 10.90 24.27
C ASP A 160 43.12 10.33 24.22
N GLU A 161 43.31 9.03 24.46
CA GLU A 161 44.57 8.35 24.31
C GLU A 161 45.11 8.40 22.91
N GLN A 162 44.22 8.12 21.90
CA GLN A 162 44.60 8.17 20.48
C GLN A 162 45.00 9.58 20.04
N ILE A 163 44.31 10.63 20.58
CA ILE A 163 44.65 12.03 20.29
C ILE A 163 46.04 12.35 20.86
N ILE A 164 46.30 11.94 22.09
CA ILE A 164 47.62 12.15 22.76
C ILE A 164 48.71 11.43 21.97
N ASP A 165 48.54 10.15 21.66
CA ASP A 165 49.48 9.35 20.90
C ASP A 165 49.78 9.94 19.50
N LEU A 166 48.73 10.42 18.84
CA LEU A 166 48.84 11.07 17.54
C LEU A 166 49.67 12.37 17.63
N ILE A 167 49.38 13.22 18.62
CA ILE A 167 50.10 14.48 18.81
C ILE A 167 51.56 14.20 19.16
N VAL A 168 51.82 13.27 20.05
CA VAL A 168 53.19 12.91 20.46
C VAL A 168 53.99 12.31 19.28
N ARG A 169 53.37 11.45 18.46
CA ARG A 169 54.05 10.76 17.38
C ARG A 169 54.29 11.65 16.14
N GLU A 170 53.25 12.40 15.70
CA GLU A 170 53.31 13.13 14.43
C GLU A 170 53.89 14.52 14.55
N TYR A 171 53.83 15.13 15.75
CA TYR A 171 54.34 16.46 15.98
C TYR A 171 55.59 16.47 16.87
N ALA A 172 56.29 15.35 17.03
CA ALA A 172 57.52 15.25 17.77
C ALA A 172 58.56 16.30 17.26
N GLY A 173 59.14 17.09 18.17
CA GLY A 173 60.12 18.15 17.86
C GLY A 173 59.53 19.49 17.35
N LYS A 174 58.23 19.52 17.01
CA LYS A 174 57.55 20.71 16.43
C LYS A 174 56.85 21.54 17.49
N LYS A 175 56.69 22.86 17.20
CA LYS A 175 55.75 23.70 17.92
C LYS A 175 54.37 23.63 17.29
N ILE A 176 53.33 23.48 18.13
CA ILE A 176 51.96 23.40 17.68
C ILE A 176 51.06 24.39 18.45
N LEU A 177 50.00 24.83 17.80
CA LEU A 177 48.92 25.58 18.39
C LEU A 177 47.72 24.66 18.58
N LEU A 178 47.17 24.63 19.79
CA LEU A 178 45.90 23.96 20.05
C LEU A 178 44.79 25.01 20.08
N LEU A 179 43.79 24.83 19.21
CA LEU A 179 42.67 25.75 19.09
C LEU A 179 41.33 25.01 19.34
N ALA A 180 40.38 25.74 19.84
CA ALA A 180 39.00 25.27 20.00
C ALA A 180 38.07 26.11 19.10
N PRO A 181 37.36 25.50 18.14
CA PRO A 181 36.44 26.22 17.27
C PRO A 181 35.20 26.60 18.05
N LEU A 182 34.79 27.88 17.96
CA LEU A 182 33.59 28.41 18.61
C LEU A 182 32.52 28.82 17.59
N VAL A 183 32.94 29.30 16.42
CA VAL A 183 32.06 29.68 15.31
C VAL A 183 32.67 29.15 14.03
N ASN A 184 31.88 28.48 13.21
CA ASN A 184 32.30 27.98 11.92
C ASN A 184 31.37 28.48 10.81
N GLY A 185 31.84 29.41 9.96
CA GLY A 185 31.14 29.85 8.76
C GLY A 185 29.79 30.53 8.99
N ARG A 186 29.57 31.27 10.10
CA ARG A 186 28.30 31.93 10.43
C ARG A 186 28.42 33.46 10.43
N LYS A 187 27.35 34.13 10.00
CA LYS A 187 27.23 35.59 10.06
C LYS A 187 26.96 36.06 11.49
N GLY A 188 27.54 37.18 11.87
CA GLY A 188 27.31 37.79 13.20
C GLY A 188 28.44 38.72 13.60
N HIS A 189 28.23 39.65 14.52
CA HIS A 189 29.24 40.59 15.03
C HIS A 189 30.04 40.04 16.21
N TYR A 190 29.61 39.01 16.86
CA TYR A 190 30.23 38.20 17.93
C TYR A 190 30.86 38.95 19.09
N LYS A 191 30.44 40.20 19.40
CA LYS A 191 30.99 41.02 20.48
C LYS A 191 30.89 40.32 21.83
N GLU A 192 29.74 39.73 22.18
CA GLU A 192 29.54 39.02 23.45
C GLU A 192 30.38 37.75 23.56
N LEU A 193 30.65 37.08 22.45
CA LEU A 193 31.54 35.92 22.40
C LEU A 193 32.97 36.31 22.73
N PHE A 194 33.51 37.37 22.11
CA PHE A 194 34.85 37.86 22.40
C PHE A 194 35.00 38.32 23.85
N GLU A 195 33.99 38.99 24.44
CA GLU A 195 33.99 39.34 25.85
C GLU A 195 33.97 38.09 26.74
N THR A 196 33.26 37.05 26.37
CA THR A 196 33.23 35.77 27.09
C THR A 196 34.57 35.08 27.06
N ILE A 197 35.22 35.03 25.87
CA ILE A 197 36.58 34.49 25.70
C ILE A 197 37.57 35.22 26.59
N ARG A 198 37.51 36.55 26.61
CA ARG A 198 38.38 37.41 27.44
C ARG A 198 38.15 37.16 28.95
N LYS A 199 36.89 37.05 29.39
CA LYS A 199 36.54 36.72 30.78
C LYS A 199 37.05 35.35 31.22
N LYS A 200 37.10 34.39 30.32
CA LYS A 200 37.68 33.05 30.56
C LYS A 200 39.23 33.07 30.59
N GLY A 201 39.89 34.20 30.31
CA GLY A 201 41.34 34.37 30.39
C GLY A 201 42.15 33.99 29.13
N TYR A 202 41.48 33.79 28.00
CA TYR A 202 42.14 33.54 26.73
C TYR A 202 42.57 34.86 26.10
N ILE A 203 43.86 34.92 25.63
CA ILE A 203 44.48 36.11 25.12
C ILE A 203 44.40 36.18 23.57
N HIS A 204 44.40 35.06 22.91
CA HIS A 204 44.46 34.99 21.45
C HIS A 204 43.27 34.23 20.85
N VAL A 205 42.76 34.70 19.71
CA VAL A 205 41.76 34.05 18.87
C VAL A 205 42.28 34.02 17.45
N ARG A 206 41.89 33.01 16.68
CA ARG A 206 42.04 32.99 15.25
C ARG A 206 40.69 33.34 14.60
N VAL A 207 40.68 34.42 13.82
CA VAL A 207 39.50 34.88 13.10
C VAL A 207 39.80 34.78 11.61
N ASP A 208 38.99 34.03 10.89
CA ASP A 208 39.11 33.83 9.43
C ASP A 208 40.53 33.43 8.99
N GLY A 209 41.21 32.64 9.81
CA GLY A 209 42.59 32.16 9.55
C GLY A 209 43.72 32.99 10.16
N GLU A 210 43.45 34.20 10.65
CA GLU A 210 44.47 35.06 11.24
C GLU A 210 44.39 35.07 12.78
N VAL A 211 45.57 34.89 13.43
CA VAL A 211 45.64 34.92 14.92
C VAL A 211 45.74 36.39 15.38
N GLN A 212 44.81 36.79 16.24
CA GLN A 212 44.72 38.17 16.76
C GLN A 212 44.57 38.15 18.29
N ASP A 213 44.94 39.27 18.92
CA ASP A 213 44.77 39.47 20.35
C ASP A 213 43.32 39.85 20.70
N VAL A 214 42.76 39.25 21.76
CA VAL A 214 41.42 39.56 22.19
C VAL A 214 41.38 40.87 22.98
N VAL A 215 40.89 41.93 22.35
CA VAL A 215 40.79 43.27 22.98
C VAL A 215 39.36 43.58 23.44
N ALA A 216 39.26 44.51 24.42
CA ALA A 216 37.93 44.92 24.90
C ALA A 216 37.12 45.59 23.78
N GLY A 217 35.86 45.15 23.62
CA GLY A 217 34.96 45.67 22.58
C GLY A 217 35.24 45.11 21.18
N MET A 218 36.05 44.06 21.02
CA MET A 218 36.30 43.39 19.74
C MET A 218 35.02 42.95 19.10
N LYS A 219 34.89 43.15 17.78
CA LYS A 219 33.72 42.73 16.95
C LYS A 219 34.19 42.50 15.52
N VAL A 220 33.50 41.68 14.80
CA VAL A 220 33.68 41.39 13.36
C VAL A 220 32.49 41.92 12.55
N ASP A 221 32.62 41.92 11.23
CA ASP A 221 31.57 42.40 10.32
C ASP A 221 30.34 41.52 10.38
N ARG A 222 29.21 42.10 10.74
CA ARG A 222 27.92 41.41 10.93
C ARG A 222 27.41 40.67 9.65
N TYR A 223 27.76 41.19 8.48
CA TYR A 223 27.22 40.72 7.20
C TYR A 223 28.10 39.66 6.51
N LYS A 224 29.34 39.47 6.96
CA LYS A 224 30.22 38.44 6.49
C LYS A 224 30.13 37.16 7.31
N THR A 225 30.46 36.05 6.71
CA THR A 225 30.62 34.77 7.40
C THR A 225 31.98 34.71 8.05
N HIS A 226 32.03 34.34 9.33
CA HIS A 226 33.23 34.26 10.10
C HIS A 226 33.45 32.89 10.68
N THR A 227 34.73 32.50 10.77
CA THR A 227 35.21 31.34 11.53
C THR A 227 36.06 31.85 12.68
N ILE A 228 35.65 31.55 13.91
CA ILE A 228 36.29 32.03 15.12
C ILE A 228 36.74 30.86 15.98
N GLU A 229 38.01 30.79 16.27
CA GLU A 229 38.62 29.75 17.09
C GLU A 229 39.42 30.36 18.21
N VAL A 230 39.33 29.83 19.41
CA VAL A 230 40.13 30.31 20.55
C VAL A 230 41.44 29.53 20.61
N VAL A 231 42.58 30.22 20.78
CA VAL A 231 43.91 29.60 21.00
C VAL A 231 43.98 29.19 22.47
N VAL A 232 43.98 27.88 22.72
CA VAL A 232 43.95 27.30 24.08
C VAL A 232 45.35 27.17 24.66
N ASP A 233 46.31 26.68 23.85
CA ASP A 233 47.70 26.53 24.28
C ASP A 233 48.68 26.55 23.09
N ARG A 234 49.94 26.89 23.35
CA ARG A 234 51.08 26.80 22.42
C ARG A 234 52.06 25.80 23.01
N LEU A 235 52.17 24.63 22.38
CA LEU A 235 52.97 23.52 22.88
C LEU A 235 54.20 23.29 21.99
N LYS A 236 55.34 22.95 22.61
CA LYS A 236 56.47 22.35 21.91
C LYS A 236 56.53 20.87 22.30
N VAL A 237 56.20 20.02 21.37
CA VAL A 237 56.23 18.56 21.58
C VAL A 237 57.69 18.08 21.53
N LYS A 238 58.19 17.47 22.63
CA LYS A 238 59.59 16.97 22.67
C LYS A 238 59.67 15.62 21.90
N ALA A 239 60.83 15.39 21.26
CA ALA A 239 61.06 14.20 20.43
C ALA A 239 61.25 12.91 21.27
N ASN A 240 61.64 13.03 22.59
CA ASN A 240 61.75 11.86 23.47
C ASN A 240 60.94 12.13 24.73
N VAL A 241 59.96 11.29 25.02
CA VAL A 241 59.04 11.36 26.17
C VAL A 241 59.41 10.33 27.25
N GLU A 242 60.62 9.78 27.22
CA GLU A 242 61.10 8.80 28.21
C GLU A 242 61.87 9.50 29.37
N GLY A 243 61.48 9.19 30.61
CA GLY A 243 62.07 9.71 31.85
C GLY A 243 61.09 10.61 32.70
N THR A 244 61.53 10.97 33.92
CA THR A 244 60.74 11.74 34.88
C THR A 244 60.24 13.10 34.37
N ASN A 245 60.94 13.71 33.39
CA ASN A 245 60.47 14.93 32.70
C ASN A 245 59.41 14.65 31.60
N GLY A 246 59.35 13.43 31.09
CA GLY A 246 58.37 13.00 30.07
C GLY A 246 56.95 12.93 30.63
N GLU A 247 56.78 12.44 31.87
CA GLU A 247 55.47 12.38 32.54
C GLU A 247 54.85 13.76 32.77
N SER A 248 55.68 14.76 33.11
CA SER A 248 55.25 16.15 33.28
C SER A 248 54.77 16.79 31.98
N ASP A 249 55.50 16.54 30.87
CA ASP A 249 55.11 17.03 29.53
C ASP A 249 53.87 16.34 29.01
N LEU A 250 53.70 15.03 29.20
CA LEU A 250 52.48 14.30 28.88
C LEU A 250 51.29 14.78 29.67
N LYS A 251 51.45 15.07 30.97
CA LYS A 251 50.39 15.65 31.83
C LYS A 251 49.96 17.02 31.32
N ARG A 252 50.89 17.87 30.90
CA ARG A 252 50.58 19.17 30.31
C ARG A 252 49.84 19.02 28.97
N ILE A 253 50.30 18.16 28.06
CA ILE A 253 49.66 17.88 26.79
C ILE A 253 48.21 17.41 27.02
N ARG A 254 48.00 16.44 27.93
CA ARG A 254 46.68 15.96 28.31
C ARG A 254 45.74 17.04 28.84
N GLN A 255 46.24 17.92 29.71
CA GLN A 255 45.46 19.03 30.23
C GLN A 255 45.10 20.07 29.17
N SER A 256 46.01 20.33 28.22
CA SER A 256 45.74 21.30 27.16
C SER A 256 44.75 20.73 26.13
N ILE A 257 44.83 19.42 25.82
CA ILE A 257 43.85 18.72 24.99
C ILE A 257 42.48 18.76 25.65
N ASP A 258 42.39 18.41 26.92
CA ASP A 258 41.10 18.38 27.62
C ASP A 258 40.43 19.77 27.69
N ARG A 259 41.22 20.84 27.91
CA ARG A 259 40.73 22.22 27.84
C ARG A 259 40.26 22.57 26.42
N ALA A 260 41.04 22.22 25.38
CA ALA A 260 40.65 22.49 23.99
C ALA A 260 39.37 21.78 23.62
N MET A 261 39.26 20.49 23.95
CA MET A 261 38.06 19.69 23.72
C MET A 261 36.83 20.21 24.46
N THR A 262 37.01 20.61 25.71
CA THR A 262 35.92 21.19 26.53
C THR A 262 35.43 22.52 25.96
N GLN A 263 36.34 23.42 25.51
CA GLN A 263 35.92 24.69 24.93
C GLN A 263 35.33 24.53 23.52
N GLY A 264 35.81 23.57 22.72
CA GLY A 264 35.32 23.29 21.37
C GLY A 264 34.21 22.23 21.29
N ASN A 265 33.54 21.92 22.41
CA ASN A 265 32.46 20.92 22.48
C ASN A 265 32.85 19.55 21.87
N GLY A 266 34.05 19.04 22.20
CA GLY A 266 34.57 17.77 21.70
C GLY A 266 35.35 17.88 20.39
N LEU A 267 35.55 19.06 19.83
CA LEU A 267 36.33 19.34 18.65
C LEU A 267 37.51 20.25 18.96
N MET A 268 38.69 19.92 18.44
CA MET A 268 39.88 20.78 18.52
C MET A 268 40.66 20.80 17.19
N LEU A 269 41.50 21.82 17.02
CA LEU A 269 42.40 21.95 15.90
C LEU A 269 43.84 21.99 16.38
N VAL A 270 44.70 21.35 15.61
CA VAL A 270 46.13 21.42 15.78
C VAL A 270 46.71 22.12 14.54
N ILE A 271 47.52 23.18 14.77
CA ILE A 271 48.22 23.87 13.70
C ILE A 271 49.72 23.72 13.95
N ASP A 272 50.46 23.32 12.94
CA ASP A 272 51.93 23.21 12.98
C ASP A 272 52.61 24.52 12.54
N GLU A 273 53.97 24.55 12.66
CA GLU A 273 54.76 25.70 12.27
C GLU A 273 54.66 26.04 10.78
N ALA A 274 54.27 25.09 9.94
CA ALA A 274 54.06 25.25 8.50
C ALA A 274 52.64 25.78 8.16
N GLY A 275 51.78 25.94 9.14
CA GLY A 275 50.40 26.40 8.97
C GLY A 275 49.40 25.28 8.59
N ASN A 276 49.84 24.01 8.56
CA ASN A 276 48.92 22.90 8.30
C ASN A 276 47.94 22.73 9.47
N THR A 277 46.67 22.71 9.14
CA THR A 277 45.61 22.55 10.11
C THR A 277 45.05 21.11 10.10
N ARG A 278 44.96 20.49 11.27
CA ARG A 278 44.30 19.18 11.43
C ARG A 278 43.25 19.23 12.48
N TYR A 279 42.07 18.72 12.15
CA TYR A 279 40.98 18.59 13.05
C TYR A 279 41.05 17.28 13.83
N LEU A 280 40.76 17.31 15.12
CA LEU A 280 40.66 16.15 16.01
C LEU A 280 39.36 16.26 16.84
N SER A 281 38.62 15.18 16.93
CA SER A 281 37.32 15.21 17.61
C SER A 281 37.05 13.91 18.36
N ARG A 282 36.35 14.05 19.48
CA ARG A 282 35.73 12.93 20.22
C ARG A 282 34.45 12.43 19.51
N SER A 283 33.83 13.23 18.60
CA SER A 283 32.68 12.87 17.77
C SER A 283 33.15 12.49 16.38
N LEU A 284 32.27 11.87 15.61
CA LEU A 284 32.51 11.54 14.19
C LEU A 284 32.80 12.78 13.38
N MET A 285 33.95 12.83 12.70
CA MET A 285 34.39 13.99 12.01
C MET A 285 35.17 13.66 10.74
N CYS A 286 35.05 14.53 9.72
CA CYS A 286 35.91 14.53 8.54
C CYS A 286 37.26 15.16 8.87
N PRO A 287 38.39 14.45 8.71
CA PRO A 287 39.71 14.99 9.07
C PRO A 287 40.17 16.20 8.23
N GLU A 288 39.60 16.39 7.03
CA GLU A 288 39.98 17.48 6.13
C GLU A 288 39.16 18.74 6.30
N THR A 289 37.84 18.59 6.53
CA THR A 289 36.92 19.74 6.55
C THR A 289 36.48 20.13 7.96
N GLY A 290 36.69 19.26 8.96
CA GLY A 290 36.18 19.48 10.31
C GLY A 290 34.66 19.28 10.42
N LEU A 291 33.96 18.87 9.33
CA LEU A 291 32.56 18.52 9.37
C LEU A 291 32.37 17.39 10.38
N SER A 292 31.51 17.60 11.36
CA SER A 292 31.20 16.61 12.41
C SER A 292 29.75 16.19 12.38
N TYR A 293 29.50 14.91 12.66
CA TYR A 293 28.18 14.33 12.83
C TYR A 293 27.96 14.01 14.31
N GLN A 294 26.69 14.03 14.70
CA GLN A 294 26.29 13.48 16.01
C GLN A 294 26.38 11.96 15.98
N ASP A 295 26.41 11.34 17.15
CA ASP A 295 26.36 9.88 17.24
C ASP A 295 25.07 9.37 16.61
N PRO A 296 25.17 8.39 15.68
CA PRO A 296 24.02 7.95 14.90
C PRO A 296 23.00 7.21 15.78
N ALA A 297 21.77 7.69 15.77
CA ALA A 297 20.64 7.05 16.43
C ALA A 297 19.60 6.63 15.38
N PRO A 298 18.69 5.68 15.67
CA PRO A 298 17.69 5.25 14.70
C PRO A 298 16.83 6.38 14.12
N HIS A 299 16.61 7.46 14.86
CA HIS A 299 15.86 8.63 14.38
C HIS A 299 16.63 9.48 13.36
N THR A 300 17.97 9.42 13.33
CA THR A 300 18.82 10.04 12.29
C THR A 300 18.49 9.50 10.89
N PHE A 301 18.05 8.26 10.80
CA PHE A 301 17.69 7.58 9.53
C PHE A 301 16.18 7.56 9.27
N SER A 302 15.39 8.35 9.99
CA SER A 302 13.96 8.42 9.83
C SER A 302 13.55 9.65 9.01
N PHE A 303 12.85 9.41 7.90
CA PHE A 303 12.23 10.50 7.12
C PHE A 303 10.97 11.07 7.81
N ASN A 304 10.56 10.54 8.96
CA ASN A 304 9.49 11.06 9.81
C ASN A 304 10.04 11.86 11.00
N SER A 305 11.36 12.01 11.11
CA SER A 305 12.01 12.75 12.22
C SER A 305 12.74 13.99 11.70
N PRO A 306 12.65 15.14 12.41
CA PRO A 306 13.38 16.36 12.05
C PRO A 306 14.90 16.18 11.89
N SER A 307 15.49 15.25 12.64
CA SER A 307 16.92 14.96 12.56
C SER A 307 17.34 14.19 11.32
N GLY A 308 16.40 13.47 10.66
CA GLY A 308 16.72 12.60 9.51
C GLY A 308 16.12 13.05 8.20
N TRP A 309 15.03 13.79 8.19
CA TRP A 309 14.35 14.13 6.94
C TRP A 309 15.11 15.16 6.08
N CYS A 310 14.85 15.17 4.79
CA CYS A 310 15.29 16.21 3.89
C CYS A 310 14.66 17.56 4.30
N PRO A 311 15.44 18.63 4.51
CA PRO A 311 14.93 19.91 5.00
C PRO A 311 13.92 20.55 4.04
N ARG A 312 14.03 20.31 2.73
CA ARG A 312 13.16 20.90 1.72
C ARG A 312 11.79 20.20 1.62
N CYS A 313 11.75 18.88 1.51
CA CYS A 313 10.48 18.14 1.38
C CYS A 313 9.97 17.56 2.70
N LYS A 314 10.64 17.79 3.82
CA LYS A 314 10.29 17.31 5.16
C LYS A 314 9.93 15.80 5.18
N GLY A 315 10.67 15.00 4.41
CA GLY A 315 10.52 13.55 4.35
C GLY A 315 9.52 13.01 3.32
N LEU A 316 8.86 13.86 2.52
CA LEU A 316 7.90 13.44 1.50
C LEU A 316 8.56 12.86 0.24
N GLY A 317 9.79 13.30 -0.09
CA GLY A 317 10.51 12.94 -1.31
C GLY A 317 10.02 13.70 -2.55
N ARG A 318 8.91 14.42 -2.46
CA ARG A 318 8.26 15.19 -3.53
C ARG A 318 7.83 16.55 -3.01
N ILE A 319 7.66 17.53 -3.89
CA ILE A 319 7.16 18.87 -3.59
C ILE A 319 6.08 19.25 -4.60
N ARG A 320 5.23 20.22 -4.26
CA ARG A 320 4.24 20.79 -5.21
C ARG A 320 4.98 21.54 -6.33
N ALA A 321 4.51 21.42 -7.56
CA ALA A 321 5.17 22.05 -8.72
C ALA A 321 5.21 23.60 -8.62
N ASN A 322 4.27 24.21 -7.91
CA ASN A 322 4.20 25.65 -7.69
C ASN A 322 5.27 26.19 -6.71
N GLY A 323 6.03 25.32 -6.05
CA GLY A 323 7.18 25.70 -5.21
C GLY A 323 6.88 26.48 -3.94
N GLU A 324 5.63 26.85 -3.71
CA GLU A 324 5.19 27.62 -2.55
C GLU A 324 4.50 26.72 -1.51
N TRP A 325 5.19 26.50 -0.39
CA TRP A 325 4.47 26.32 0.87
C TRP A 325 3.87 27.69 1.21
N THR A 326 2.55 27.78 1.36
CA THR A 326 1.96 29.03 1.84
C THR A 326 2.58 29.38 3.18
N ASN A 327 2.96 30.64 3.39
CA ASN A 327 3.67 31.10 4.60
C ASN A 327 2.91 30.80 5.92
N GLY A 328 1.62 30.49 5.87
CA GLY A 328 0.80 30.04 6.99
C GLY A 328 1.07 28.57 7.38
N GLU A 329 1.11 27.65 6.39
CA GLU A 329 1.32 26.21 6.64
C GLU A 329 2.73 25.91 7.20
N SER A 330 3.73 26.74 6.85
CA SER A 330 5.08 26.56 7.39
C SER A 330 5.20 26.99 8.85
N GLN A 331 4.48 28.03 9.28
CA GLN A 331 4.49 28.48 10.67
C GLN A 331 3.70 27.53 11.59
N GLU A 332 2.50 27.13 11.19
CA GLU A 332 1.70 26.15 11.94
C GLU A 332 2.40 24.78 12.03
N PHE A 333 3.10 24.37 10.96
CA PHE A 333 3.88 23.15 10.95
C PHE A 333 5.12 23.24 11.85
N GLU A 334 5.83 24.38 11.88
CA GLU A 334 6.99 24.59 12.74
C GLU A 334 6.57 24.71 14.22
N GLU A 335 5.43 25.34 14.51
CA GLU A 335 4.87 25.40 15.88
C GLU A 335 4.40 24.01 16.34
N ALA A 336 3.76 23.22 15.46
CA ALA A 336 3.35 21.86 15.76
C ALA A 336 4.54 20.91 16.04
N VAL A 337 5.66 21.07 15.32
CA VAL A 337 6.87 20.25 15.52
C VAL A 337 7.59 20.60 16.82
N GLN A 338 7.45 21.81 17.36
CA GLN A 338 8.04 22.24 18.63
C GLN A 338 7.20 21.88 19.85
N ALA A 339 5.97 21.41 19.68
CA ALA A 339 5.09 21.02 20.76
C ALA A 339 5.40 19.61 21.29
N ASP A 340 5.17 19.38 22.58
CA ASP A 340 5.36 18.06 23.21
C ASP A 340 4.50 16.95 22.60
N ASN A 341 3.40 17.31 21.93
CA ASN A 341 2.47 16.42 21.22
C ASN A 341 2.53 16.60 19.68
N TRP A 342 3.70 16.91 19.15
CA TRP A 342 3.95 17.22 17.75
C TRP A 342 3.36 16.21 16.75
N PHE A 343 3.35 14.92 17.10
CA PHE A 343 2.85 13.86 16.25
C PHE A 343 1.31 13.92 16.06
N GLU A 344 0.58 14.24 17.12
CA GLU A 344 -0.89 14.41 17.07
C GLU A 344 -1.28 15.68 16.32
N GLN A 345 -0.55 16.77 16.52
CA GLN A 345 -0.77 18.04 15.81
C GLN A 345 -0.45 17.92 14.31
N LEU A 346 0.60 17.20 13.93
CA LEU A 346 0.88 16.90 12.51
C LEU A 346 -0.20 16.03 11.84
N GLN A 347 -0.80 15.11 12.57
CA GLN A 347 -1.95 14.36 12.05
C GLN A 347 -3.19 15.25 11.86
N SER A 348 -3.44 16.19 12.74
CA SER A 348 -4.59 17.11 12.63
C SER A 348 -4.44 18.10 11.47
N LEU A 349 -3.23 18.59 11.22
CA LEU A 349 -2.95 19.48 10.07
C LEU A 349 -3.13 18.77 8.71
N ASN A 350 -2.83 17.49 8.62
CA ASN A 350 -3.03 16.71 7.39
C ASN A 350 -4.50 16.34 7.12
N LEU A 351 -5.42 16.54 8.06
CA LEU A 351 -6.83 16.16 7.92
C LEU A 351 -7.74 17.32 7.46
N GLN A 352 -7.25 18.55 7.43
CA GLN A 352 -8.04 19.73 7.03
C GLN A 352 -8.05 19.99 5.52
N ASP A 353 -7.09 19.45 4.74
CA ASP A 353 -6.93 19.71 3.31
C ASP A 353 -7.62 18.68 2.39
N GLU A 354 -8.68 17.99 2.83
CA GLU A 354 -9.36 16.97 2.02
C GLU A 354 -10.23 17.52 0.88
N ASP A 355 -10.44 18.82 0.76
CA ASP A 355 -11.35 19.42 -0.23
C ASP A 355 -10.68 20.30 -1.31
N GLU A 356 -9.35 20.45 -1.32
CA GLU A 356 -8.66 21.29 -2.31
C GLU A 356 -7.78 20.47 -3.27
N ASP A 357 -8.18 20.55 -4.54
CA ASP A 357 -7.47 20.30 -5.81
C ASP A 357 -6.85 18.93 -6.11
N GLU A 358 -7.63 18.07 -6.78
CA GLU A 358 -7.14 16.96 -7.60
C GLU A 358 -6.22 17.38 -8.78
N ASN A 359 -5.90 18.66 -8.90
CA ASN A 359 -5.13 19.26 -9.99
C ASN A 359 -3.69 19.66 -9.64
N GLU A 360 -3.20 19.38 -8.44
CA GLU A 360 -1.84 19.73 -8.07
C GLU A 360 -0.80 18.76 -8.64
N GLU A 361 0.08 19.28 -9.46
CA GLU A 361 1.24 18.56 -9.98
C GLU A 361 2.31 18.43 -8.90
N TRP A 362 2.64 17.18 -8.54
CA TRP A 362 3.75 16.86 -7.66
C TRP A 362 5.00 16.57 -8.49
N CYS A 363 6.13 17.17 -8.13
CA CYS A 363 7.43 16.89 -8.73
C CYS A 363 8.38 16.29 -7.68
N GLU A 364 9.38 15.57 -8.16
CA GLU A 364 10.43 15.02 -7.32
C GLU A 364 11.20 16.15 -6.60
N CYS A 365 11.53 15.97 -5.33
CA CYS A 365 12.28 16.96 -4.56
C CYS A 365 13.66 17.16 -5.16
N PRO A 366 14.03 18.39 -5.61
CA PRO A 366 15.33 18.66 -6.26
C PRO A 366 16.52 18.57 -5.31
N GLU A 367 16.32 18.52 -4.00
CA GLU A 367 17.42 18.41 -3.01
C GLU A 367 17.73 16.95 -2.67
N CYS A 368 16.73 16.14 -2.39
CA CYS A 368 16.94 14.74 -2.01
C CYS A 368 16.70 13.74 -3.14
N HIS A 369 16.20 14.17 -4.31
CA HIS A 369 15.91 13.30 -5.45
C HIS A 369 15.11 12.04 -5.04
N GLY A 370 13.96 12.25 -4.40
CA GLY A 370 13.08 11.19 -3.93
C GLY A 370 13.55 10.41 -2.70
N LYS A 371 14.80 10.61 -2.23
CA LYS A 371 15.40 9.82 -1.13
C LYS A 371 14.85 10.14 0.26
N ARG A 372 14.09 11.21 0.43
CA ARG A 372 13.38 11.63 1.66
C ARG A 372 14.27 12.03 2.84
N LEU A 373 15.54 11.68 2.86
CA LEU A 373 16.49 11.88 3.95
C LEU A 373 17.46 13.05 3.65
N ASN A 374 18.05 13.58 4.71
CA ASN A 374 19.11 14.60 4.61
C ASN A 374 20.46 13.99 4.21
N ASN A 375 21.42 14.85 3.84
CA ASN A 375 22.73 14.43 3.37
C ASN A 375 23.56 13.68 4.43
N GLU A 376 23.39 14.00 5.72
CA GLU A 376 24.05 13.31 6.82
C GLU A 376 23.61 11.85 6.88
N ALA A 377 22.30 11.58 6.94
CA ALA A 377 21.74 10.23 6.97
C ALA A 377 22.14 9.41 5.72
N LEU A 378 22.14 10.03 4.54
CA LEU A 378 22.53 9.39 3.28
C LEU A 378 24.03 9.09 3.16
N SER A 379 24.85 9.69 4.05
CA SER A 379 26.29 9.48 4.05
C SER A 379 26.78 8.30 4.89
N TYR A 380 25.87 7.64 5.61
CA TYR A 380 26.18 6.37 6.26
C TYR A 380 25.98 5.21 5.29
N LYS A 381 26.96 4.30 5.24
CA LYS A 381 26.96 3.16 4.32
C LYS A 381 27.18 1.83 5.03
N ILE A 382 26.56 0.78 4.50
CA ILE A 382 26.87 -0.62 4.79
C ILE A 382 27.33 -1.24 3.48
N GLY A 383 28.62 -1.57 3.40
CA GLY A 383 29.24 -1.83 2.13
C GLY A 383 29.21 -0.57 1.23
N PRO A 384 28.82 -0.67 -0.04
CA PRO A 384 28.74 0.49 -0.93
C PRO A 384 27.43 1.28 -0.83
N TYR A 385 26.41 0.80 -0.08
CA TYR A 385 25.03 1.30 -0.11
C TYR A 385 24.64 2.10 1.12
N ASN A 386 23.95 3.21 0.90
CA ASN A 386 23.24 3.93 1.94
C ASN A 386 21.82 3.32 2.15
N ILE A 387 21.12 3.80 3.19
CA ILE A 387 19.81 3.25 3.58
C ILE A 387 18.73 3.45 2.49
N SER A 388 18.74 4.57 1.75
CA SER A 388 17.78 4.82 0.69
C SER A 388 18.02 3.90 -0.51
N GLU A 389 19.27 3.71 -0.89
CA GLU A 389 19.64 2.79 -1.97
C GLU A 389 19.24 1.35 -1.65
N MET A 390 19.36 0.92 -0.39
CA MET A 390 18.83 -0.39 0.03
C MET A 390 17.30 -0.44 0.02
N ALA A 391 16.63 0.63 0.43
CA ALA A 391 15.18 0.69 0.44
C ALA A 391 14.56 0.77 -0.96
N GLU A 392 15.33 1.19 -1.98
CA GLU A 392 14.92 1.25 -3.38
C GLU A 392 15.13 -0.07 -4.14
N MET A 393 15.86 -1.03 -3.55
CA MET A 393 16.03 -2.36 -4.14
C MET A 393 14.72 -3.14 -4.10
N ASP A 394 14.49 -3.96 -5.13
CA ASP A 394 13.43 -4.96 -5.11
C ASP A 394 13.69 -5.95 -3.96
N ILE A 395 12.62 -6.44 -3.32
CA ILE A 395 12.70 -7.28 -2.11
C ILE A 395 13.59 -8.51 -2.31
N ASP A 396 13.52 -9.17 -3.47
CA ASP A 396 14.36 -10.34 -3.78
C ASP A 396 15.85 -9.99 -3.86
N VAL A 397 16.20 -8.85 -4.48
CA VAL A 397 17.57 -8.33 -4.59
C VAL A 397 18.09 -7.94 -3.22
N LEU A 398 17.26 -7.23 -2.44
CA LEU A 398 17.60 -6.83 -1.07
C LEU A 398 17.84 -8.03 -0.17
N LEU A 399 16.92 -9.03 -0.21
CA LEU A 399 17.03 -10.26 0.57
C LEU A 399 18.32 -11.01 0.26
N ALA A 400 18.60 -11.28 -1.02
CA ALA A 400 19.81 -12.00 -1.44
C ALA A 400 21.09 -11.29 -0.98
N ARG A 401 21.06 -9.95 -0.93
CA ARG A 401 22.20 -9.12 -0.49
C ARG A 401 22.38 -9.16 1.03
N LEU A 402 21.29 -9.03 1.79
CA LEU A 402 21.34 -9.07 3.25
C LEU A 402 21.70 -10.48 3.76
N GLU A 403 21.28 -11.54 3.07
CA GLU A 403 21.68 -12.91 3.37
C GLU A 403 23.18 -13.13 3.18
N LYS A 404 23.78 -12.57 2.14
CA LYS A 404 25.24 -12.58 1.96
C LYS A 404 25.99 -11.83 3.08
N LEU A 405 25.42 -10.73 3.58
CA LEU A 405 25.98 -10.00 4.73
C LEU A 405 25.84 -10.78 6.04
N ALA A 406 24.73 -11.51 6.23
CA ALA A 406 24.49 -12.32 7.42
C ALA A 406 25.28 -13.62 7.44
N TYR A 407 25.44 -14.27 6.27
CA TYR A 407 26.10 -15.59 6.12
C TYR A 407 27.14 -15.54 4.99
N PRO A 408 28.30 -14.89 5.21
CA PRO A 408 29.33 -14.84 4.18
C PRO A 408 29.86 -16.26 3.89
N GLN A 409 29.70 -16.71 2.64
CA GLN A 409 30.39 -17.90 2.15
C GLN A 409 31.87 -17.52 1.93
N PRO A 410 32.80 -18.45 2.18
CA PRO A 410 34.20 -18.22 1.86
C PRO A 410 34.33 -17.97 0.35
N LEU A 411 34.68 -16.74 -0.03
CA LEU A 411 34.91 -16.35 -1.41
C LEU A 411 36.27 -16.85 -1.90
N PRO A 412 36.38 -17.22 -3.18
CA PRO A 412 37.67 -17.41 -3.83
C PRO A 412 38.48 -16.09 -3.77
N GLU A 413 39.73 -16.19 -3.42
CA GLU A 413 40.65 -15.05 -3.30
C GLU A 413 40.58 -14.16 -4.56
N GLY A 414 40.23 -12.90 -4.41
CA GLY A 414 40.41 -11.88 -5.46
C GLY A 414 39.25 -10.97 -5.84
N LYS A 415 38.02 -11.12 -5.28
CA LYS A 415 36.96 -10.16 -5.49
C LYS A 415 36.41 -9.66 -4.15
N GLY A 416 36.91 -8.49 -3.75
CA GLY A 416 36.53 -7.84 -2.49
C GLY A 416 35.12 -7.27 -2.53
N GLU A 417 34.11 -8.03 -2.12
CA GLU A 417 32.91 -7.45 -1.54
C GLU A 417 33.20 -7.17 -0.06
N VAL A 418 32.95 -5.94 0.38
CA VAL A 418 33.28 -5.44 1.71
C VAL A 418 32.56 -6.28 2.77
N ALA A 419 33.29 -7.12 3.47
CA ALA A 419 32.79 -7.87 4.61
C ALA A 419 32.68 -6.93 5.82
N LEU A 420 31.57 -7.05 6.59
CA LEU A 420 31.47 -6.42 7.90
C LEU A 420 32.61 -6.92 8.81
N SER A 421 33.20 -6.05 9.60
CA SER A 421 34.13 -6.44 10.65
C SER A 421 33.45 -7.40 11.64
N ASP A 422 34.21 -8.22 12.35
CA ASP A 422 33.66 -9.19 13.30
C ASP A 422 32.80 -8.51 14.38
N LYS A 423 33.17 -7.31 14.83
CA LYS A 423 32.40 -6.51 15.78
C LYS A 423 31.08 -6.04 15.16
N GLN A 424 31.10 -5.54 13.94
CA GLN A 424 29.90 -5.10 13.22
C GLN A 424 28.98 -6.28 12.93
N ARG A 425 29.55 -7.44 12.58
CA ARG A 425 28.80 -8.65 12.30
C ARG A 425 28.03 -9.13 13.54
N ALA A 426 28.71 -9.20 14.70
CA ALA A 426 28.05 -9.61 15.95
C ALA A 426 26.86 -8.72 16.34
N ILE A 427 26.94 -7.42 16.02
CA ILE A 427 25.86 -6.46 16.27
C ILE A 427 24.75 -6.58 15.21
N ALA A 428 25.12 -6.75 13.94
CA ALA A 428 24.18 -6.76 12.81
C ALA A 428 23.40 -8.07 12.70
N GLU A 429 23.95 -9.21 13.09
CA GLU A 429 23.37 -10.55 12.87
C GLU A 429 21.94 -10.70 13.41
N PRO A 430 21.60 -10.33 14.66
CA PRO A 430 20.22 -10.43 15.15
C PRO A 430 19.26 -9.57 14.33
N ILE A 431 19.68 -8.36 13.94
CA ILE A 431 18.86 -7.41 13.17
C ILE A 431 18.64 -7.96 11.76
N LEU A 432 19.71 -8.47 11.12
CA LEU A 432 19.64 -9.06 9.77
C LEU A 432 18.72 -10.29 9.74
N ARG A 433 18.72 -11.13 10.77
CA ARG A 433 17.79 -12.27 10.88
C ARG A 433 16.33 -11.84 10.83
N GLU A 434 15.97 -10.78 11.58
CA GLU A 434 14.61 -10.25 11.61
C GLU A 434 14.22 -9.63 10.25
N ILE A 435 15.11 -8.84 9.64
CA ILE A 435 14.86 -8.26 8.31
C ILE A 435 14.66 -9.37 7.28
N CYS A 436 15.58 -10.34 7.20
CA CYS A 436 15.50 -11.44 6.25
C CYS A 436 14.24 -12.29 6.45
N ALA A 437 13.83 -12.55 7.69
CA ALA A 437 12.58 -13.27 7.96
C ALA A 437 11.35 -12.55 7.39
N ARG A 438 11.22 -11.23 7.64
CA ARG A 438 10.12 -10.42 7.11
C ARG A 438 10.14 -10.33 5.58
N LEU A 439 11.32 -10.15 4.97
CA LEU A 439 11.45 -10.11 3.50
C LEU A 439 11.10 -11.46 2.86
N ARG A 440 11.46 -12.60 3.48
CA ARG A 440 11.03 -13.93 3.00
C ARG A 440 9.52 -14.09 3.05
N PHE A 441 8.84 -13.59 4.08
CA PHE A 441 7.38 -13.61 4.11
C PHE A 441 6.77 -12.76 2.99
N MET A 442 7.33 -11.58 2.71
CA MET A 442 6.88 -10.77 1.58
C MET A 442 7.10 -11.49 0.24
N GLN A 443 8.23 -12.20 0.10
CA GLN A 443 8.50 -13.02 -1.07
C GLN A 443 7.52 -14.20 -1.21
N SER A 444 7.18 -14.87 -0.10
CA SER A 444 6.26 -16.02 -0.09
C SER A 444 4.83 -15.64 -0.52
N VAL A 445 4.40 -14.41 -0.25
CA VAL A 445 3.09 -13.89 -0.69
C VAL A 445 3.14 -13.21 -2.08
N GLY A 446 4.23 -13.38 -2.84
CA GLY A 446 4.35 -12.91 -4.22
C GLY A 446 4.66 -11.43 -4.37
N LEU A 447 5.29 -10.78 -3.37
CA LEU A 447 5.63 -9.34 -3.38
C LEU A 447 7.12 -9.06 -3.62
N SER A 448 7.85 -9.98 -4.23
CA SER A 448 9.31 -9.87 -4.46
C SER A 448 9.74 -8.68 -5.31
N TYR A 449 8.85 -8.18 -6.17
CA TYR A 449 9.09 -7.06 -7.09
C TYR A 449 8.91 -5.67 -6.46
N LEU A 450 8.37 -5.58 -5.26
CA LEU A 450 8.20 -4.30 -4.56
C LEU A 450 9.53 -3.81 -3.96
N SER A 451 9.66 -2.49 -3.82
CA SER A 451 10.73 -1.87 -3.04
C SER A 451 10.18 -1.35 -1.70
N LEU A 452 11.04 -1.26 -0.69
CA LEU A 452 10.63 -0.75 0.63
C LEU A 452 10.26 0.74 0.63
N ASN A 453 10.82 1.51 -0.31
CA ASN A 453 10.55 2.96 -0.44
C ASN A 453 9.25 3.26 -1.20
N ARG A 454 8.60 2.26 -1.78
CA ARG A 454 7.33 2.45 -2.52
C ARG A 454 6.24 2.97 -1.59
N SER A 455 5.59 4.07 -1.99
CA SER A 455 4.49 4.70 -1.24
C SER A 455 3.28 3.78 -1.14
N SER A 456 2.65 3.74 0.02
CA SER A 456 1.41 2.98 0.25
C SER A 456 0.25 3.42 -0.64
N GLU A 457 0.19 4.69 -1.04
CA GLU A 457 -0.82 5.22 -1.96
C GLU A 457 -0.76 4.59 -3.35
N SER A 458 0.44 4.18 -3.78
CA SER A 458 0.67 3.61 -5.11
C SER A 458 0.39 2.10 -5.20
N LEU A 459 0.05 1.48 -4.06
CA LEU A 459 -0.23 0.05 -3.99
C LEU A 459 -1.66 -0.28 -4.44
N SER A 460 -1.81 -1.37 -5.16
CA SER A 460 -3.14 -1.95 -5.39
C SER A 460 -3.73 -2.49 -4.08
N GLY A 461 -5.06 -2.66 -4.05
CA GLY A 461 -5.75 -3.24 -2.89
C GLY A 461 -5.19 -4.61 -2.49
N GLY A 462 -4.93 -5.48 -3.48
CA GLY A 462 -4.34 -6.79 -3.26
C GLY A 462 -2.89 -6.74 -2.77
N GLU A 463 -2.05 -5.82 -3.28
CA GLU A 463 -0.68 -5.61 -2.78
C GLU A 463 -0.69 -5.19 -1.31
N SER A 464 -1.53 -4.21 -0.95
CA SER A 464 -1.67 -3.73 0.43
C SER A 464 -2.14 -4.83 1.38
N GLN A 465 -3.10 -5.64 0.97
CA GLN A 465 -3.60 -6.78 1.74
C GLN A 465 -2.52 -7.83 1.98
N ARG A 466 -1.76 -8.20 0.94
CA ARG A 466 -0.65 -9.16 1.06
C ARG A 466 0.50 -8.65 1.92
N ILE A 467 0.80 -7.35 1.90
CA ILE A 467 1.77 -6.73 2.82
C ILE A 467 1.32 -6.94 4.27
N ARG A 468 0.05 -6.70 4.58
CA ARG A 468 -0.50 -6.95 5.92
C ARG A 468 -0.45 -8.43 6.29
N LEU A 469 -0.80 -9.31 5.37
CA LEU A 469 -0.70 -10.75 5.59
C LEU A 469 0.74 -11.15 5.92
N ALA A 470 1.73 -10.70 5.15
CA ALA A 470 3.14 -10.96 5.40
C ALA A 470 3.58 -10.45 6.79
N THR A 471 3.12 -9.27 7.19
CA THR A 471 3.40 -8.69 8.52
C THR A 471 2.80 -9.55 9.63
N GLN A 472 1.57 -10.05 9.45
CA GLN A 472 0.90 -10.90 10.45
C GLN A 472 1.56 -12.29 10.57
N ILE A 473 1.93 -12.91 9.46
CA ILE A 473 2.71 -14.16 9.47
C ILE A 473 4.04 -13.94 10.20
N GLY A 474 4.70 -12.83 9.94
CA GLY A 474 5.95 -12.42 10.60
C GLY A 474 5.82 -12.25 12.12
N SER A 475 4.64 -11.91 12.63
CA SER A 475 4.38 -11.77 14.07
C SER A 475 4.41 -13.09 14.84
N ARG A 476 4.30 -14.23 14.14
CA ARG A 476 4.28 -15.60 14.72
C ARG A 476 3.25 -15.81 15.83
N LEU A 477 2.14 -15.11 15.76
CA LEU A 477 1.03 -15.30 16.71
C LEU A 477 0.42 -16.69 16.51
N VAL A 478 0.01 -17.32 17.60
CA VAL A 478 -0.59 -18.65 17.61
C VAL A 478 -1.98 -18.61 18.26
N ASN A 479 -2.85 -19.55 17.90
CA ASN A 479 -4.23 -19.66 18.40
C ASN A 479 -5.08 -18.40 18.10
N VAL A 480 -4.82 -17.72 16.96
CA VAL A 480 -5.57 -16.59 16.45
C VAL A 480 -6.51 -17.07 15.35
N LEU A 481 -7.65 -16.40 15.21
CA LEU A 481 -8.55 -16.56 14.07
C LEU A 481 -8.29 -15.42 13.07
N TYR A 482 -7.72 -15.74 11.91
CA TYR A 482 -7.54 -14.81 10.81
C TYR A 482 -8.74 -14.88 9.87
N ILE A 483 -9.25 -13.71 9.47
CA ILE A 483 -10.34 -13.58 8.48
C ILE A 483 -9.84 -12.69 7.36
N LEU A 484 -9.82 -13.23 6.13
CA LEU A 484 -9.32 -12.55 4.93
C LEU A 484 -10.45 -12.38 3.91
N ASP A 485 -10.46 -11.22 3.25
CA ASP A 485 -11.41 -10.90 2.18
C ASP A 485 -10.69 -10.96 0.84
N GLU A 486 -11.00 -11.98 0.02
CA GLU A 486 -10.52 -12.17 -1.34
C GLU A 486 -8.99 -11.93 -1.53
N PRO A 487 -8.12 -12.65 -0.82
CA PRO A 487 -6.68 -12.38 -0.85
C PRO A 487 -6.00 -12.75 -2.18
N SER A 488 -6.67 -13.48 -3.08
CA SER A 488 -6.16 -13.85 -4.42
C SER A 488 -6.28 -12.73 -5.46
N ILE A 489 -6.89 -11.58 -5.10
CA ILE A 489 -7.12 -10.47 -6.04
C ILE A 489 -5.82 -9.96 -6.66
N GLY A 490 -5.88 -9.76 -7.99
CA GLY A 490 -4.75 -9.25 -8.78
C GLY A 490 -3.56 -10.21 -8.85
N LEU A 491 -3.75 -11.48 -8.49
CA LEU A 491 -2.72 -12.51 -8.61
C LEU A 491 -2.87 -13.28 -9.91
N HIS A 492 -1.72 -13.47 -10.55
CA HIS A 492 -1.61 -14.50 -11.58
C HIS A 492 -1.68 -15.89 -10.94
N GLN A 493 -2.20 -16.90 -11.68
CA GLN A 493 -2.37 -18.27 -11.17
C GLN A 493 -1.08 -18.87 -10.57
N ARG A 494 0.08 -18.54 -11.12
CA ARG A 494 1.39 -18.91 -10.57
C ARG A 494 1.60 -18.41 -9.14
N ASP A 495 1.20 -17.17 -8.87
CA ASP A 495 1.45 -16.53 -7.58
C ASP A 495 0.37 -16.91 -6.55
N ASN A 496 -0.82 -17.36 -7.02
CA ASN A 496 -1.90 -17.84 -6.18
C ASN A 496 -1.49 -19.08 -5.35
N GLN A 497 -0.73 -20.02 -5.95
CA GLN A 497 -0.20 -21.17 -5.22
C GLN A 497 0.71 -20.76 -4.07
N ARG A 498 1.51 -19.71 -4.23
CA ARG A 498 2.38 -19.19 -3.16
C ARG A 498 1.56 -18.63 -2.00
N LEU A 499 0.50 -17.89 -2.32
CA LEU A 499 -0.44 -17.38 -1.33
C LEU A 499 -1.11 -18.52 -0.55
N ILE A 500 -1.63 -19.55 -1.23
CA ILE A 500 -2.25 -20.73 -0.60
C ILE A 500 -1.26 -21.42 0.36
N ASN A 501 -0.02 -21.59 -0.07
CA ASN A 501 1.01 -22.17 0.78
C ASN A 501 1.26 -21.32 2.04
N SER A 502 1.31 -20.00 1.90
CA SER A 502 1.49 -19.08 3.05
C SER A 502 0.31 -19.14 4.03
N LEU A 503 -0.93 -19.27 3.52
CA LEU A 503 -2.12 -19.45 4.37
C LEU A 503 -2.10 -20.81 5.09
N LYS A 504 -1.61 -21.85 4.42
CA LYS A 504 -1.41 -23.17 5.06
C LYS A 504 -0.31 -23.13 6.13
N GLU A 505 0.79 -22.40 5.89
CA GLU A 505 1.81 -22.15 6.91
C GLU A 505 1.23 -21.45 8.14
N LEU A 506 0.41 -20.42 7.92
CA LEU A 506 -0.28 -19.68 8.99
C LEU A 506 -1.20 -20.59 9.80
N ARG A 507 -1.96 -21.49 9.13
CA ARG A 507 -2.76 -22.53 9.75
C ARG A 507 -1.89 -23.51 10.55
N ASP A 508 -0.79 -24.00 9.97
CA ASP A 508 0.07 -25.03 10.54
C ASP A 508 0.83 -24.53 11.78
N MET A 509 0.97 -23.21 11.95
CA MET A 509 1.41 -22.58 13.21
C MET A 509 0.37 -22.70 14.34
N GLY A 510 -0.81 -23.29 14.09
CA GLY A 510 -1.86 -23.50 15.09
C GLY A 510 -2.96 -22.46 15.07
N ASN A 511 -3.09 -21.69 14.00
CA ASN A 511 -4.13 -20.69 13.80
C ASN A 511 -5.34 -21.25 13.02
N SER A 512 -6.50 -20.60 13.18
CA SER A 512 -7.65 -20.81 12.33
C SER A 512 -7.65 -19.74 11.23
N VAL A 513 -7.91 -20.13 9.98
CA VAL A 513 -7.91 -19.19 8.86
C VAL A 513 -9.24 -19.31 8.13
N ILE A 514 -10.01 -18.23 8.08
CA ILE A 514 -11.25 -18.11 7.29
C ILE A 514 -10.95 -17.17 6.13
N VAL A 515 -11.26 -17.62 4.92
CA VAL A 515 -11.08 -16.85 3.70
C VAL A 515 -12.42 -16.73 2.99
N VAL A 516 -12.83 -15.52 2.67
CA VAL A 516 -13.95 -15.29 1.73
C VAL A 516 -13.34 -15.28 0.34
N GLU A 517 -13.70 -16.25 -0.51
CA GLU A 517 -13.03 -16.44 -1.79
C GLU A 517 -13.92 -17.06 -2.88
N HIS A 518 -13.50 -16.82 -4.14
CA HIS A 518 -14.12 -17.33 -5.36
C HIS A 518 -13.15 -18.10 -6.27
N ASP A 519 -11.86 -18.10 -5.93
CA ASP A 519 -10.82 -18.77 -6.71
C ASP A 519 -10.97 -20.30 -6.61
N GLU A 520 -10.96 -20.96 -7.78
CA GLU A 520 -11.11 -22.41 -7.87
C GLU A 520 -10.01 -23.17 -7.14
N GLN A 521 -8.75 -22.74 -7.28
CA GLN A 521 -7.62 -23.42 -6.68
C GLN A 521 -7.66 -23.29 -5.16
N MET A 522 -7.99 -22.10 -4.62
CA MET A 522 -8.17 -21.87 -3.20
C MET A 522 -9.26 -22.77 -2.61
N MET A 523 -10.40 -22.90 -3.31
CA MET A 523 -11.50 -23.77 -2.87
C MET A 523 -11.11 -25.24 -2.87
N ARG A 524 -10.37 -25.71 -3.87
CA ARG A 524 -9.93 -27.12 -3.96
C ARG A 524 -8.89 -27.47 -2.90
N GLU A 525 -8.06 -26.53 -2.51
CA GLU A 525 -6.96 -26.73 -1.55
C GLU A 525 -7.33 -26.38 -0.11
N ALA A 526 -8.57 -25.92 0.15
CA ALA A 526 -9.09 -25.70 1.49
C ALA A 526 -9.30 -26.99 2.28
N ASP A 527 -9.23 -26.92 3.60
CA ASP A 527 -9.59 -28.03 4.49
C ASP A 527 -11.12 -28.14 4.67
N TRP A 528 -11.81 -26.99 4.63
CA TRP A 528 -13.25 -26.89 4.85
C TRP A 528 -13.86 -25.81 3.96
N LEU A 529 -15.07 -26.06 3.43
CA LEU A 529 -15.83 -25.13 2.61
C LEU A 529 -17.20 -24.84 3.23
N VAL A 530 -17.61 -23.58 3.12
CA VAL A 530 -18.98 -23.13 3.43
C VAL A 530 -19.54 -22.40 2.22
N ASP A 531 -20.56 -22.96 1.55
CA ASP A 531 -21.21 -22.36 0.40
C ASP A 531 -22.52 -21.66 0.81
N ILE A 532 -22.63 -20.34 0.50
CA ILE A 532 -23.75 -19.49 0.88
C ILE A 532 -24.54 -19.07 -0.36
N GLY A 533 -25.84 -19.29 -0.34
CA GLY A 533 -26.74 -19.00 -1.46
C GLY A 533 -28.22 -19.07 -1.09
N PRO A 534 -29.06 -19.51 -2.05
CA PRO A 534 -28.77 -19.93 -3.45
C PRO A 534 -28.58 -18.76 -4.43
N LYS A 535 -29.01 -17.54 -4.08
CA LYS A 535 -28.95 -16.33 -4.90
C LYS A 535 -28.44 -15.15 -4.08
N ALA A 536 -28.37 -13.99 -4.68
CA ALA A 536 -27.96 -12.74 -4.04
C ALA A 536 -29.09 -12.06 -3.25
N GLY A 537 -28.73 -11.16 -2.31
CA GLY A 537 -29.64 -10.30 -1.56
C GLY A 537 -30.72 -11.09 -0.78
N ARG A 538 -31.99 -10.68 -0.90
CA ARG A 538 -33.08 -11.30 -0.18
C ARG A 538 -33.32 -12.77 -0.51
N LEU A 539 -32.84 -13.25 -1.65
CA LEU A 539 -32.99 -14.65 -2.05
C LEU A 539 -31.79 -15.50 -1.61
N GLY A 540 -30.71 -14.86 -1.11
CA GLY A 540 -29.54 -15.49 -0.51
C GLY A 540 -29.69 -15.77 0.98
N GLY A 541 -28.57 -15.79 1.68
CA GLY A 541 -28.45 -15.84 3.14
C GLY A 541 -28.73 -17.20 3.76
N LYS A 542 -28.60 -18.30 3.02
CA LYS A 542 -28.69 -19.68 3.51
C LYS A 542 -27.37 -20.41 3.33
N VAL A 543 -27.02 -21.27 4.25
CA VAL A 543 -25.92 -22.23 4.06
C VAL A 543 -26.43 -23.36 3.18
N LEU A 544 -25.85 -23.50 2.00
CA LEU A 544 -26.16 -24.55 1.04
C LEU A 544 -25.35 -25.82 1.31
N PHE A 545 -24.08 -25.60 1.72
CA PHE A 545 -23.17 -26.68 2.01
C PHE A 545 -22.18 -26.26 3.10
N SER A 546 -21.74 -27.20 3.92
CA SER A 546 -20.67 -27.04 4.88
C SER A 546 -19.96 -28.40 5.06
N GLY A 547 -18.72 -28.54 4.59
CA GLY A 547 -17.99 -29.80 4.56
C GLY A 547 -16.64 -29.67 3.88
N THR A 548 -16.06 -30.81 3.50
CA THR A 548 -14.81 -30.85 2.75
C THR A 548 -15.02 -30.52 1.27
N PRO A 549 -13.98 -30.09 0.52
CA PRO A 549 -14.07 -29.88 -0.93
C PRO A 549 -14.60 -31.10 -1.69
N ASP A 550 -14.14 -32.31 -1.34
CA ASP A 550 -14.55 -33.56 -1.96
C ASP A 550 -16.04 -33.87 -1.72
N ASP A 551 -16.59 -33.47 -0.59
CA ASP A 551 -18.01 -33.63 -0.31
C ASP A 551 -18.86 -32.58 -1.06
N LEU A 552 -18.37 -31.37 -1.28
CA LEU A 552 -19.02 -30.36 -2.12
C LEU A 552 -19.21 -30.88 -3.54
N LEU A 553 -18.18 -31.51 -4.12
CA LEU A 553 -18.27 -32.09 -5.47
C LEU A 553 -19.35 -33.18 -5.61
N LYS A 554 -19.89 -33.74 -4.53
CA LYS A 554 -21.02 -34.70 -4.56
C LYS A 554 -22.38 -34.03 -4.56
N THR A 555 -22.43 -32.69 -4.39
CA THR A 555 -23.68 -31.91 -4.34
C THR A 555 -24.02 -31.30 -5.71
N ASP A 556 -25.25 -30.80 -5.83
CA ASP A 556 -25.73 -30.08 -7.03
C ASP A 556 -25.76 -28.55 -6.84
N THR A 557 -24.96 -28.02 -5.92
CA THR A 557 -24.86 -26.57 -5.74
C THR A 557 -24.26 -25.93 -6.98
N LEU A 558 -24.58 -24.66 -7.22
CA LEU A 558 -24.03 -23.91 -8.35
C LEU A 558 -22.51 -23.91 -8.35
N THR A 559 -21.89 -23.71 -7.21
CA THR A 559 -20.43 -23.75 -7.01
C THR A 559 -19.89 -25.15 -7.39
N ALA A 560 -20.54 -26.23 -6.97
CA ALA A 560 -20.13 -27.58 -7.31
C ALA A 560 -20.18 -27.85 -8.81
N GLN A 561 -21.22 -27.38 -9.52
CA GLN A 561 -21.37 -27.54 -10.98
C GLN A 561 -20.19 -26.89 -11.74
N TYR A 562 -19.73 -25.70 -11.30
CA TYR A 562 -18.55 -25.05 -11.88
C TYR A 562 -17.26 -25.81 -11.58
N LEU A 563 -17.06 -26.24 -10.33
CA LEU A 563 -15.87 -26.99 -9.94
C LEU A 563 -15.79 -28.38 -10.60
N LYS A 564 -16.92 -28.99 -10.98
CA LYS A 564 -16.97 -30.23 -11.76
C LYS A 564 -16.71 -30.00 -13.25
N GLY A 565 -16.76 -28.75 -13.73
CA GLY A 565 -16.70 -28.44 -15.16
C GLY A 565 -18.02 -28.68 -15.92
N GLU A 566 -19.12 -28.97 -15.21
CA GLU A 566 -20.46 -29.10 -15.80
C GLU A 566 -21.00 -27.78 -16.33
N ARG A 567 -20.48 -26.66 -15.78
CA ARG A 567 -20.70 -25.29 -16.25
C ARG A 567 -19.37 -24.59 -16.46
N VAL A 568 -19.34 -23.70 -17.43
CA VAL A 568 -18.18 -22.87 -17.75
C VAL A 568 -18.61 -21.40 -17.71
N ALA A 569 -17.79 -20.52 -17.15
CA ALA A 569 -18.08 -19.10 -17.10
C ALA A 569 -17.91 -18.43 -18.49
N SER A 570 -16.97 -18.93 -19.29
CA SER A 570 -16.81 -18.52 -20.67
C SER A 570 -18.01 -18.98 -21.53
N PRO A 571 -18.56 -18.12 -22.42
CA PRO A 571 -19.57 -18.57 -23.36
C PRO A 571 -19.00 -19.69 -24.20
N GLN A 572 -19.67 -20.87 -24.19
CA GLN A 572 -19.23 -22.01 -24.98
C GLN A 572 -19.20 -21.61 -26.47
N PRO A 573 -18.15 -22.01 -27.21
CA PRO A 573 -18.25 -22.02 -28.67
C PRO A 573 -19.46 -22.91 -29.03
N LEU A 574 -20.36 -22.40 -29.88
CA LEU A 574 -21.52 -23.12 -30.35
C LEU A 574 -21.09 -24.53 -30.86
N PRO A 575 -21.85 -25.62 -30.54
CA PRO A 575 -21.51 -26.95 -30.96
C PRO A 575 -21.27 -26.98 -32.48
N LYS A 576 -20.17 -27.57 -32.92
CA LYS A 576 -19.87 -27.81 -34.31
C LYS A 576 -21.02 -28.67 -34.89
N GLY A 577 -22.00 -28.03 -35.55
CA GLY A 577 -23.15 -28.76 -36.17
C GLY A 577 -24.38 -27.92 -36.41
N MET A 578 -24.56 -26.78 -35.79
CA MET A 578 -25.53 -25.77 -36.16
C MET A 578 -24.83 -24.60 -36.85
N GLY A 579 -24.28 -24.92 -37.98
CA GLY A 579 -23.74 -23.95 -38.90
C GLY A 579 -24.85 -23.23 -39.60
N GLU A 580 -25.14 -22.02 -39.18
CA GLU A 580 -25.47 -20.97 -40.14
C GLU A 580 -25.19 -19.64 -39.48
N LYS A 581 -24.13 -19.02 -39.98
CA LYS A 581 -23.77 -17.61 -39.84
C LYS A 581 -23.55 -17.10 -38.40
N THR A 582 -22.52 -17.58 -37.71
CA THR A 582 -21.61 -16.59 -37.12
C THR A 582 -21.11 -15.73 -38.29
N PRO A 583 -21.30 -14.38 -38.29
CA PRO A 583 -20.56 -13.56 -39.23
C PRO A 583 -19.10 -13.92 -39.02
N SER A 584 -18.50 -14.56 -40.03
CA SER A 584 -17.08 -14.80 -40.05
C SER A 584 -16.40 -13.48 -39.72
N LEU A 585 -15.47 -13.48 -38.76
CA LEU A 585 -14.58 -12.38 -38.43
C LEU A 585 -13.87 -11.77 -39.67
N HIS A 586 -13.99 -12.39 -40.84
CA HIS A 586 -13.46 -12.01 -42.16
C HIS A 586 -14.34 -11.04 -42.94
N GLY A 587 -15.44 -10.50 -42.36
CA GLY A 587 -16.41 -9.68 -43.09
C GLY A 587 -16.58 -8.24 -42.63
N ARG A 588 -15.93 -7.78 -41.59
CA ARG A 588 -15.88 -6.35 -41.21
C ARG A 588 -14.57 -5.76 -41.70
N THR A 589 -14.69 -5.09 -42.80
CA THR A 589 -13.71 -4.29 -43.51
C THR A 589 -12.94 -3.34 -42.55
N GLY A 590 -11.63 -3.50 -42.55
CA GLY A 590 -10.70 -2.55 -42.02
C GLY A 590 -10.03 -3.05 -40.74
N GLU A 591 -8.87 -3.62 -40.90
CA GLU A 591 -7.89 -3.93 -39.86
C GLU A 591 -7.35 -2.61 -39.24
N ALA A 592 -8.20 -1.92 -38.48
CA ALA A 592 -7.76 -0.72 -37.78
C ALA A 592 -7.08 -1.15 -36.48
N TRP A 593 -5.84 -0.78 -36.33
CA TRP A 593 -5.02 -1.05 -35.17
C TRP A 593 -4.71 0.27 -34.45
N LEU A 594 -4.72 0.22 -33.12
CA LEU A 594 -4.10 1.24 -32.29
C LEU A 594 -2.71 0.74 -31.92
N THR A 595 -1.67 1.45 -32.37
CA THR A 595 -0.27 1.07 -32.12
C THR A 595 0.39 2.12 -31.24
N LEU A 596 0.90 1.70 -30.10
CA LEU A 596 1.65 2.54 -29.16
C LEU A 596 3.09 2.03 -29.08
N SER A 597 4.05 2.86 -29.47
CA SER A 597 5.46 2.47 -29.62
C SER A 597 6.38 3.21 -28.64
N GLY A 598 7.45 2.53 -28.24
CA GLY A 598 8.52 3.15 -27.47
C GLY A 598 8.16 3.44 -26.02
N CYS A 599 7.26 2.66 -25.41
CA CYS A 599 6.86 2.86 -24.00
C CYS A 599 8.02 2.60 -23.06
N LYS A 600 8.40 3.64 -22.32
CA LYS A 600 9.47 3.64 -21.30
C LYS A 600 8.92 4.28 -20.04
N GLY A 601 9.07 3.66 -18.93
CA GLY A 601 8.60 4.18 -17.65
C GLY A 601 8.40 3.05 -16.67
N ASN A 602 8.64 3.28 -15.41
CA ASN A 602 8.66 2.24 -14.39
C ASN A 602 9.55 1.07 -14.86
N ASN A 603 8.96 -0.11 -15.04
CA ASN A 603 9.70 -1.30 -15.51
C ASN A 603 9.60 -1.55 -17.03
N LEU A 604 8.90 -0.72 -17.81
CA LEU A 604 8.74 -0.92 -19.26
C LEU A 604 10.06 -0.77 -20.02
N LYS A 605 10.35 -1.73 -20.90
CA LYS A 605 11.62 -1.83 -21.64
C LYS A 605 11.43 -1.54 -23.12
N ASN A 606 11.09 -0.28 -23.44
CA ASN A 606 10.88 0.17 -24.84
C ASN A 606 9.84 -0.68 -25.59
N VAL A 607 8.66 -0.83 -24.96
CA VAL A 607 7.59 -1.72 -25.45
C VAL A 607 6.82 -1.08 -26.58
N THR A 608 6.52 -1.88 -27.61
CA THR A 608 5.54 -1.55 -28.66
C THR A 608 4.37 -2.50 -28.51
N VAL A 609 3.15 -1.96 -28.40
CA VAL A 609 1.92 -2.74 -28.26
C VAL A 609 0.96 -2.41 -29.41
N ARG A 610 0.29 -3.44 -29.94
CA ARG A 610 -0.73 -3.33 -31.00
C ARG A 610 -2.07 -3.84 -30.47
N ILE A 611 -3.09 -3.01 -30.54
CA ILE A 611 -4.44 -3.31 -30.06
C ILE A 611 -5.39 -3.32 -31.26
N PRO A 612 -5.99 -4.45 -31.61
CA PRO A 612 -6.99 -4.52 -32.68
C PRO A 612 -8.28 -3.82 -32.24
N LEU A 613 -8.82 -2.92 -33.08
CA LEU A 613 -10.03 -2.19 -32.79
C LEU A 613 -11.30 -3.02 -33.09
N GLY A 614 -12.38 -2.76 -32.34
CA GLY A 614 -13.65 -3.48 -32.47
C GLY A 614 -13.64 -4.91 -31.90
N GLN A 615 -12.69 -5.22 -31.04
CA GLN A 615 -12.51 -6.55 -30.44
C GLN A 615 -12.40 -6.47 -28.89
N MET A 616 -12.51 -7.63 -28.27
CA MET A 616 -12.24 -7.79 -26.82
C MET A 616 -10.78 -8.24 -26.64
N VAL A 617 -9.96 -7.37 -26.09
CA VAL A 617 -8.52 -7.54 -25.92
C VAL A 617 -8.19 -7.74 -24.44
N CYS A 618 -7.46 -8.79 -24.11
CA CYS A 618 -6.96 -9.03 -22.75
C CYS A 618 -5.48 -8.69 -22.62
N VAL A 619 -5.11 -7.86 -21.66
CA VAL A 619 -3.73 -7.62 -21.26
C VAL A 619 -3.47 -8.40 -19.98
N THR A 620 -2.67 -9.45 -20.09
CA THR A 620 -2.38 -10.40 -19.00
C THR A 620 -0.89 -10.50 -18.69
N GLY A 621 -0.51 -11.39 -17.78
CA GLY A 621 0.86 -11.64 -17.37
C GLY A 621 1.05 -11.59 -15.85
N VAL A 622 2.21 -11.99 -15.38
CA VAL A 622 2.51 -12.10 -13.95
C VAL A 622 2.33 -10.78 -13.20
N SER A 623 2.10 -10.84 -11.87
CA SER A 623 1.95 -9.64 -11.05
C SER A 623 3.22 -8.79 -11.12
N GLY A 624 3.05 -7.44 -11.28
CA GLY A 624 4.18 -6.51 -11.43
C GLY A 624 4.89 -6.55 -12.80
N SER A 625 4.36 -7.24 -13.83
CA SER A 625 4.97 -7.30 -15.17
C SER A 625 4.91 -5.99 -15.97
N GLY A 626 4.14 -4.98 -15.52
CA GLY A 626 4.05 -3.67 -16.16
C GLY A 626 2.72 -3.39 -16.87
N LYS A 627 1.70 -4.24 -16.72
CA LYS A 627 0.36 -4.08 -17.32
C LYS A 627 -0.27 -2.70 -17.06
N SER A 628 -0.38 -2.33 -15.78
CA SER A 628 -0.96 -1.03 -15.38
C SER A 628 -0.07 0.15 -15.81
N SER A 629 1.26 -0.02 -15.86
CA SER A 629 2.16 1.00 -16.41
C SER A 629 1.91 1.24 -17.90
N LEU A 630 1.68 0.18 -18.68
CA LEU A 630 1.42 0.28 -20.11
C LEU A 630 0.03 0.87 -20.39
N ILE A 631 -1.01 0.35 -19.74
CA ILE A 631 -2.41 0.72 -20.07
C ILE A 631 -2.87 1.92 -19.24
N ASN A 632 -2.79 1.87 -17.89
CA ASN A 632 -3.38 2.90 -17.03
C ASN A 632 -2.51 4.16 -16.91
N GLN A 633 -1.16 4.02 -17.00
CA GLN A 633 -0.25 5.13 -16.81
C GLN A 633 0.36 5.67 -18.11
N THR A 634 0.25 4.94 -19.24
CA THR A 634 0.73 5.41 -20.53
C THR A 634 -0.44 5.62 -21.51
N LEU A 635 -1.16 4.56 -21.88
CA LEU A 635 -2.20 4.61 -22.91
C LEU A 635 -3.39 5.50 -22.51
N TYR A 636 -3.96 5.27 -21.32
CA TYR A 636 -5.14 6.01 -20.86
C TYR A 636 -4.90 7.52 -20.69
N PRO A 637 -3.83 7.99 -20.01
CA PRO A 637 -3.55 9.43 -19.91
C PRO A 637 -3.31 10.08 -21.27
N LEU A 638 -2.62 9.39 -22.18
CA LEU A 638 -2.36 9.88 -23.53
C LEU A 638 -3.67 10.10 -24.32
N LEU A 639 -4.57 9.12 -24.34
CA LEU A 639 -5.87 9.24 -24.97
C LEU A 639 -6.75 10.28 -24.26
N SER A 640 -6.70 10.37 -22.93
CA SER A 640 -7.40 11.39 -22.15
C SER A 640 -6.92 12.80 -22.45
N GLN A 641 -5.63 13.00 -22.67
CA GLN A 641 -5.11 14.30 -23.14
C GLN A 641 -5.64 14.65 -24.52
N THR A 642 -5.68 13.67 -25.42
CA THR A 642 -6.13 13.88 -26.80
C THR A 642 -7.63 14.22 -26.87
N PHE A 643 -8.49 13.45 -26.16
CA PHE A 643 -9.95 13.61 -26.28
C PHE A 643 -10.55 14.62 -25.28
N TYR A 644 -9.98 14.73 -24.07
CA TYR A 644 -10.56 15.53 -22.97
C TYR A 644 -9.66 16.63 -22.45
N ARG A 645 -8.47 16.83 -23.04
CA ARG A 645 -7.47 17.82 -22.60
C ARG A 645 -7.10 17.66 -21.12
N SER A 646 -7.04 16.39 -20.66
CA SER A 646 -6.61 16.07 -19.30
C SER A 646 -5.20 16.57 -19.04
N LYS A 647 -4.92 17.04 -17.83
CA LYS A 647 -3.58 17.48 -17.40
C LYS A 647 -2.67 16.31 -17.02
N GLN A 648 -3.20 15.10 -16.85
CA GLN A 648 -2.43 13.95 -16.44
C GLN A 648 -1.40 13.56 -17.51
N ALA A 649 -0.11 13.65 -17.18
CA ALA A 649 0.97 13.30 -18.08
C ALA A 649 1.11 11.77 -18.23
N PRO A 650 1.19 11.23 -19.47
CA PRO A 650 1.51 9.84 -19.72
C PRO A 650 2.98 9.54 -19.35
N LEU A 651 3.27 8.29 -19.04
CA LEU A 651 4.67 7.83 -18.96
C LEU A 651 5.35 7.98 -20.33
N PRO A 652 6.71 8.06 -20.37
CA PRO A 652 7.44 8.29 -21.62
C PRO A 652 7.13 7.25 -22.70
N TYR A 653 6.80 7.72 -23.89
CA TYR A 653 6.55 6.94 -25.10
C TYR A 653 7.15 7.66 -26.31
N GLU A 654 7.23 6.99 -27.47
CA GLU A 654 7.78 7.57 -28.70
C GLU A 654 6.66 8.02 -29.67
N LYS A 655 5.69 7.16 -29.95
CA LYS A 655 4.64 7.40 -30.96
C LYS A 655 3.38 6.63 -30.68
N ILE A 656 2.23 7.19 -31.09
CA ILE A 656 0.95 6.49 -31.18
C ILE A 656 0.33 6.68 -32.55
N GLU A 657 -0.27 5.63 -33.11
CA GLU A 657 -0.93 5.60 -34.43
C GLU A 657 -2.30 4.94 -34.29
N GLY A 658 -3.27 5.37 -35.14
CA GLY A 658 -4.62 4.79 -35.15
C GLY A 658 -5.62 5.47 -34.23
N ILE A 659 -5.29 6.62 -33.61
CA ILE A 659 -6.20 7.40 -32.75
C ILE A 659 -7.42 7.88 -33.51
N GLU A 660 -7.30 8.16 -34.80
CA GLU A 660 -8.37 8.65 -35.69
C GLU A 660 -9.57 7.70 -35.76
N HIS A 661 -9.40 6.45 -35.41
CA HIS A 661 -10.46 5.45 -35.42
C HIS A 661 -11.26 5.41 -34.10
N ILE A 662 -10.81 6.16 -33.08
CA ILE A 662 -11.42 6.23 -31.75
C ILE A 662 -11.98 7.63 -31.54
N ASP A 663 -13.18 7.75 -30.97
CA ASP A 663 -13.81 9.03 -30.62
C ASP A 663 -13.84 9.31 -29.13
N LYS A 664 -13.69 8.28 -28.30
CA LYS A 664 -13.83 8.39 -26.85
C LYS A 664 -13.07 7.26 -26.14
N VAL A 665 -12.45 7.57 -25.03
CA VAL A 665 -11.87 6.58 -24.10
C VAL A 665 -12.61 6.61 -22.75
N ILE A 666 -12.90 5.44 -22.19
CA ILE A 666 -13.57 5.30 -20.90
C ILE A 666 -12.77 4.33 -20.05
N ASN A 667 -12.29 4.81 -18.91
CA ASN A 667 -11.64 3.97 -17.91
C ASN A 667 -12.65 3.55 -16.84
N VAL A 668 -12.80 2.25 -16.66
CA VAL A 668 -13.68 1.63 -15.65
C VAL A 668 -12.80 0.94 -14.63
N ASP A 669 -12.35 1.70 -13.65
CA ASP A 669 -11.52 1.24 -12.55
C ASP A 669 -12.32 0.86 -11.29
N GLN A 670 -11.65 0.30 -10.29
CA GLN A 670 -12.25 -0.12 -9.02
C GLN A 670 -12.47 1.02 -8.02
N SER A 671 -12.16 2.27 -8.37
CA SER A 671 -12.36 3.41 -7.49
C SER A 671 -13.86 3.57 -7.12
N PRO A 672 -14.17 4.02 -5.91
CA PRO A 672 -15.55 4.25 -5.49
C PRO A 672 -16.29 5.21 -6.44
N ILE A 673 -17.61 5.02 -6.61
CA ILE A 673 -18.46 5.91 -7.43
C ILE A 673 -18.67 7.29 -6.79
N GLY A 674 -18.08 7.54 -5.65
CA GLY A 674 -18.04 8.82 -4.94
C GLY A 674 -17.44 8.64 -3.56
N ARG A 675 -16.86 9.71 -3.03
CA ARG A 675 -16.11 9.70 -1.74
C ARG A 675 -17.00 9.88 -0.52
N THR A 676 -18.21 10.41 -0.71
CA THR A 676 -19.12 10.74 0.39
C THR A 676 -20.26 9.72 0.49
N PRO A 677 -20.83 9.55 1.68
CA PRO A 677 -22.00 8.69 1.88
C PRO A 677 -23.26 9.14 1.12
N ARG A 678 -23.25 10.35 0.57
CA ARG A 678 -24.34 10.90 -0.27
C ARG A 678 -24.30 10.34 -1.68
N SER A 679 -23.14 9.92 -2.15
CA SER A 679 -23.02 9.24 -3.44
C SER A 679 -23.59 7.83 -3.33
N ASN A 680 -24.42 7.43 -4.31
CA ASN A 680 -25.08 6.13 -4.34
C ASN A 680 -25.37 5.72 -5.81
N PRO A 681 -25.75 4.46 -6.07
CA PRO A 681 -26.04 3.97 -7.42
C PRO A 681 -27.05 4.85 -8.18
N ALA A 682 -28.12 5.31 -7.52
CA ALA A 682 -29.16 6.13 -8.16
C ALA A 682 -28.64 7.50 -8.57
N THR A 683 -27.78 8.12 -7.77
CA THR A 683 -27.17 9.45 -8.12
C THR A 683 -26.15 9.32 -9.23
N TYR A 684 -25.30 8.29 -9.17
CA TYR A 684 -24.23 8.09 -10.15
C TYR A 684 -24.76 7.77 -11.55
N THR A 685 -25.78 6.90 -11.66
CA THR A 685 -26.44 6.56 -12.93
C THR A 685 -27.41 7.64 -13.41
N ASN A 686 -27.53 8.73 -12.68
CA ASN A 686 -28.46 9.82 -12.95
C ASN A 686 -29.97 9.40 -12.99
N VAL A 687 -30.31 8.23 -12.46
CA VAL A 687 -31.72 7.79 -12.37
C VAL A 687 -32.46 8.55 -11.26
N PHE A 688 -31.73 9.03 -10.26
CA PHE A 688 -32.31 9.80 -9.16
C PHE A 688 -32.92 11.13 -9.60
N ASN A 689 -32.39 11.74 -10.65
CA ASN A 689 -32.97 12.94 -11.23
C ASN A 689 -34.37 12.68 -11.82
N ASP A 690 -34.52 11.60 -12.57
CA ASP A 690 -35.81 11.20 -13.15
C ASP A 690 -36.84 10.85 -12.04
N ILE A 691 -36.36 10.20 -10.96
CA ILE A 691 -37.19 9.88 -9.78
C ILE A 691 -37.68 11.17 -9.08
N ARG A 692 -36.78 12.14 -8.86
CA ARG A 692 -37.15 13.43 -8.25
C ARG A 692 -38.15 14.22 -9.11
N GLU A 693 -37.98 14.21 -10.42
CA GLU A 693 -38.92 14.81 -11.34
C GLU A 693 -40.30 14.14 -11.28
N LEU A 694 -40.33 12.81 -11.23
CA LEU A 694 -41.58 12.05 -11.06
C LEU A 694 -42.31 12.45 -9.76
N PHE A 695 -41.57 12.55 -8.64
CA PHE A 695 -42.18 12.98 -7.36
C PHE A 695 -42.65 14.43 -7.39
N ALA A 696 -41.98 15.34 -8.10
CA ALA A 696 -42.41 16.74 -8.27
C ALA A 696 -43.68 16.86 -9.12
N GLN A 697 -43.92 15.91 -10.02
CA GLN A 697 -45.11 15.88 -10.85
C GLN A 697 -46.39 15.37 -10.16
N LEU A 698 -46.26 14.81 -8.97
CA LEU A 698 -47.41 14.27 -8.21
C LEU A 698 -48.37 15.40 -7.78
N PRO A 699 -49.67 15.09 -7.69
CA PRO A 699 -50.69 16.11 -7.32
C PRO A 699 -50.34 16.80 -5.99
N GLU A 700 -49.95 16.09 -4.97
CA GLU A 700 -49.57 16.64 -3.65
C GLU A 700 -48.40 17.59 -3.72
N SER A 701 -47.37 17.29 -4.55
CA SER A 701 -46.23 18.15 -4.76
C SER A 701 -46.62 19.44 -5.51
N LYS A 702 -47.49 19.33 -6.52
CA LYS A 702 -48.00 20.48 -7.29
C LYS A 702 -48.82 21.44 -6.44
N ILE A 703 -49.70 20.87 -5.56
CA ILE A 703 -50.51 21.68 -4.63
C ILE A 703 -49.63 22.51 -3.69
N ARG A 704 -48.49 21.90 -3.24
CA ARG A 704 -47.54 22.58 -2.34
C ARG A 704 -46.50 23.43 -3.08
N GLY A 705 -46.54 23.49 -4.41
CA GLY A 705 -45.57 24.26 -5.23
C GLY A 705 -44.15 23.64 -5.18
N TRP A 706 -44.00 22.38 -4.88
CA TRP A 706 -42.72 21.73 -4.72
C TRP A 706 -42.10 21.29 -6.07
N ARG A 707 -40.84 21.66 -6.25
CA ARG A 707 -40.03 21.28 -7.43
C ARG A 707 -39.12 20.11 -7.12
N ALA A 708 -38.45 19.53 -8.14
CA ALA A 708 -37.52 18.40 -8.01
C ALA A 708 -36.41 18.61 -6.96
N GLY A 709 -36.02 19.87 -6.71
CA GLY A 709 -35.05 20.22 -5.65
C GLY A 709 -35.51 19.84 -4.24
N ARG A 710 -36.84 19.89 -3.96
CA ARG A 710 -37.39 19.48 -2.65
C ARG A 710 -37.10 18.02 -2.32
N PHE A 711 -37.04 17.18 -3.34
CA PHE A 711 -36.79 15.74 -3.24
C PHE A 711 -35.29 15.37 -3.32
N SER A 712 -34.40 16.37 -3.18
CA SER A 712 -32.95 16.14 -3.08
C SER A 712 -32.50 16.14 -1.61
N PHE A 713 -31.83 15.08 -1.19
CA PHE A 713 -31.19 15.03 0.13
C PHE A 713 -29.93 15.92 0.25
N ASN A 714 -29.47 16.55 -0.85
CA ASN A 714 -28.35 17.49 -0.84
C ASN A 714 -28.77 18.93 -0.67
N MET A 715 -30.06 19.27 -0.93
CA MET A 715 -30.55 20.65 -0.92
C MET A 715 -31.34 20.94 0.37
N HIS A 716 -31.19 22.16 0.86
CA HIS A 716 -32.00 22.68 1.97
C HIS A 716 -33.51 22.65 1.66
N GLY A 717 -34.31 22.52 2.69
CA GLY A 717 -35.77 22.51 2.63
C GLY A 717 -36.36 21.11 2.51
N GLY A 718 -35.75 20.14 1.84
CA GLY A 718 -36.23 18.75 1.72
C GLY A 718 -35.47 17.74 2.55
N ARG A 719 -34.21 18.00 2.84
CA ARG A 719 -33.34 17.12 3.61
C ARG A 719 -33.57 17.22 5.12
N CYS A 720 -33.16 16.23 5.85
CA CYS A 720 -32.98 16.33 7.30
C CYS A 720 -31.83 17.29 7.61
N GLU A 721 -32.07 18.38 8.33
CA GLU A 721 -31.05 19.38 8.62
C GLU A 721 -30.09 18.92 9.75
N GLU A 722 -30.47 17.98 10.58
CA GLU A 722 -29.61 17.46 11.67
C GLU A 722 -28.44 16.62 11.12
N CYS A 723 -28.69 15.76 10.14
CA CYS A 723 -27.65 14.96 9.48
C CYS A 723 -27.26 15.52 8.12
N ASN A 724 -27.73 16.69 7.74
CA ASN A 724 -27.49 17.31 6.43
C ASN A 724 -27.75 16.38 5.23
N GLY A 725 -28.76 15.48 5.35
CA GLY A 725 -29.09 14.50 4.33
C GLY A 725 -28.20 13.26 4.26
N ASN A 726 -27.24 13.09 5.16
CA ASN A 726 -26.39 11.91 5.20
C ASN A 726 -27.14 10.65 5.65
N GLY A 727 -28.15 10.80 6.51
CA GLY A 727 -28.91 9.71 7.14
C GLY A 727 -28.26 9.16 8.41
N TYR A 728 -26.99 9.49 8.66
CA TYR A 728 -26.24 9.10 9.85
C TYR A 728 -25.28 10.19 10.29
N LYS A 729 -24.82 10.11 11.53
CA LYS A 729 -23.75 10.92 12.11
C LYS A 729 -22.49 10.11 12.13
N THR A 730 -21.37 10.69 11.70
CA THR A 730 -20.06 10.06 11.75
C THR A 730 -19.42 10.40 13.10
N ILE A 731 -19.02 9.39 13.84
CA ILE A 731 -18.20 9.53 15.05
C ILE A 731 -16.78 9.17 14.65
N GLN A 732 -15.92 10.18 14.56
CA GLN A 732 -14.50 9.99 14.25
C GLN A 732 -13.78 9.33 15.42
N MET A 733 -13.05 8.26 15.15
CA MET A 733 -12.30 7.51 16.13
C MET A 733 -10.82 7.63 15.81
N HIS A 734 -10.05 8.30 16.67
CA HIS A 734 -8.62 8.61 16.43
C HIS A 734 -7.72 7.39 16.16
N PHE A 735 -8.10 6.20 16.62
CA PHE A 735 -7.28 4.98 16.49
C PHE A 735 -8.03 3.80 15.85
N MET A 736 -9.25 4.01 15.36
CA MET A 736 -10.12 2.97 14.79
C MET A 736 -10.90 3.55 13.60
N PRO A 737 -11.47 2.71 12.72
CA PRO A 737 -12.36 3.19 11.67
C PRO A 737 -13.52 3.99 12.22
N ASP A 738 -13.95 5.02 11.50
CA ASP A 738 -15.09 5.86 11.86
C ASP A 738 -16.36 5.02 12.07
N VAL A 739 -17.14 5.39 13.10
CA VAL A 739 -18.42 4.74 13.41
C VAL A 739 -19.57 5.58 12.86
N TYR A 740 -20.44 4.95 12.10
CA TYR A 740 -21.63 5.58 11.51
C TYR A 740 -22.87 5.21 12.32
N VAL A 741 -23.50 6.20 12.99
CA VAL A 741 -24.70 6.01 13.80
C VAL A 741 -25.90 6.60 13.06
N PRO A 742 -27.03 5.85 12.88
CA PRO A 742 -28.22 6.41 12.25
C PRO A 742 -28.68 7.71 12.92
N CYS A 743 -29.06 8.70 12.12
CA CYS A 743 -29.55 9.98 12.63
C CYS A 743 -30.88 9.76 13.36
N GLU A 744 -31.00 10.16 14.61
CA GLU A 744 -32.18 10.00 15.43
C GLU A 744 -33.40 10.78 14.89
N ALA A 745 -33.17 12.00 14.38
CA ALA A 745 -34.23 12.88 13.89
C ALA A 745 -34.92 12.32 12.64
N CYS A 746 -34.20 11.70 11.71
CA CYS A 746 -34.78 11.17 10.48
C CYS A 746 -34.87 9.64 10.47
N GLY A 747 -34.42 8.94 11.50
CA GLY A 747 -34.36 7.47 11.52
C GLY A 747 -33.56 6.87 10.35
N GLY A 748 -32.53 7.55 9.85
CA GLY A 748 -31.74 7.12 8.69
C GLY A 748 -32.35 7.47 7.32
N GLN A 749 -33.55 8.09 7.27
CA GLN A 749 -34.30 8.32 6.01
C GLN A 749 -33.80 9.50 5.18
N ARG A 750 -32.85 10.31 5.67
CA ARG A 750 -32.20 11.45 4.96
C ARG A 750 -33.07 12.68 4.74
N TYR A 751 -34.41 12.60 4.82
CA TYR A 751 -35.36 13.66 4.53
C TYR A 751 -36.09 14.16 5.78
N ASN A 752 -36.64 15.35 5.70
CA ASN A 752 -37.54 15.85 6.71
C ASN A 752 -38.95 15.20 6.59
N ARG A 753 -39.75 15.30 7.66
CA ARG A 753 -41.03 14.63 7.76
C ARG A 753 -42.00 15.07 6.66
N GLU A 754 -42.04 16.35 6.31
CA GLU A 754 -42.94 16.89 5.29
C GLU A 754 -42.67 16.30 3.89
N THR A 755 -41.42 16.14 3.49
CA THR A 755 -41.05 15.55 2.20
C THR A 755 -41.46 14.10 2.11
N LEU A 756 -41.46 13.36 3.25
CA LEU A 756 -41.85 11.96 3.33
C LEU A 756 -43.36 11.74 3.31
N GLU A 757 -44.18 12.81 3.37
CA GLU A 757 -45.64 12.68 3.20
C GLU A 757 -46.02 12.35 1.76
N VAL A 758 -45.23 12.84 0.76
CA VAL A 758 -45.50 12.58 -0.66
C VAL A 758 -45.18 11.13 -1.02
N ARG A 759 -46.15 10.45 -1.61
CA ARG A 759 -46.03 9.03 -1.94
C ARG A 759 -46.36 8.75 -3.40
N PHE A 760 -45.52 7.97 -4.06
CA PHE A 760 -45.79 7.38 -5.37
C PHE A 760 -46.05 5.87 -5.20
N LYS A 761 -47.18 5.37 -5.68
CA LYS A 761 -47.63 3.98 -5.47
C LYS A 761 -47.48 3.53 -4.00
N GLY A 762 -47.82 4.42 -3.06
CA GLY A 762 -47.76 4.16 -1.62
C GLY A 762 -46.38 4.23 -0.98
N LYS A 763 -45.31 4.54 -1.74
CA LYS A 763 -43.93 4.60 -1.26
C LYS A 763 -43.42 6.03 -1.21
N THR A 764 -42.73 6.38 -0.14
CA THR A 764 -41.98 7.64 0.00
C THR A 764 -40.70 7.60 -0.83
N ILE A 765 -40.07 8.75 -1.09
CA ILE A 765 -38.78 8.81 -1.82
C ILE A 765 -37.66 8.09 -1.05
N ALA A 766 -37.68 8.10 0.28
CA ALA A 766 -36.71 7.35 1.10
C ALA A 766 -36.92 5.84 0.96
N GLU A 767 -38.17 5.36 0.97
CA GLU A 767 -38.47 3.94 0.75
C GLU A 767 -38.12 3.48 -0.67
N VAL A 768 -38.21 4.38 -1.68
CA VAL A 768 -37.75 4.10 -3.06
C VAL A 768 -36.24 3.95 -3.12
N LEU A 769 -35.48 4.80 -2.41
CA LEU A 769 -34.04 4.66 -2.32
C LEU A 769 -33.61 3.38 -1.56
N ASP A 770 -34.44 2.90 -0.64
CA ASP A 770 -34.18 1.65 0.11
C ASP A 770 -34.57 0.37 -0.67
N MET A 771 -35.23 0.51 -1.81
CA MET A 771 -35.53 -0.63 -2.69
C MET A 771 -34.25 -1.20 -3.30
N THR A 772 -34.20 -2.53 -3.41
CA THR A 772 -33.21 -3.19 -4.28
C THR A 772 -33.50 -2.88 -5.74
N VAL A 773 -32.47 -2.95 -6.59
CA VAL A 773 -32.61 -2.74 -8.04
C VAL A 773 -33.68 -3.68 -8.63
N ASN A 774 -33.73 -4.96 -8.21
CA ASN A 774 -34.77 -5.89 -8.66
C ASN A 774 -36.20 -5.40 -8.29
N GLN A 775 -36.40 -4.91 -7.08
CA GLN A 775 -37.70 -4.36 -6.66
C GLN A 775 -38.04 -3.07 -7.40
N ALA A 776 -37.01 -2.25 -7.68
CA ALA A 776 -37.20 -1.00 -8.41
C ALA A 776 -37.57 -1.24 -9.88
N VAL A 777 -37.04 -2.27 -10.53
CA VAL A 777 -37.44 -2.69 -11.89
C VAL A 777 -38.94 -3.01 -11.95
N GLU A 778 -39.47 -3.79 -11.02
CA GLU A 778 -40.87 -4.10 -10.93
C GLU A 778 -41.71 -2.87 -10.58
N PHE A 779 -41.25 -2.03 -9.64
CA PHE A 779 -41.98 -0.86 -9.18
C PHE A 779 -42.14 0.21 -10.26
N PHE A 780 -41.09 0.43 -11.08
CA PHE A 780 -41.04 1.43 -12.16
C PHE A 780 -41.34 0.87 -13.55
N GLU A 781 -41.98 -0.29 -13.67
CA GLU A 781 -42.32 -0.94 -14.95
C GLU A 781 -43.01 0.03 -15.94
N ALA A 782 -43.93 0.86 -15.43
CA ALA A 782 -44.68 1.85 -16.23
C ALA A 782 -43.92 3.18 -16.47
N GLN A 783 -42.63 3.28 -16.12
CA GLN A 783 -41.81 4.50 -16.26
C GLN A 783 -40.59 4.24 -17.14
N PRO A 784 -40.69 4.30 -18.49
CA PRO A 784 -39.65 3.82 -19.41
C PRO A 784 -38.28 4.52 -19.21
N ALA A 785 -38.26 5.82 -18.89
CA ALA A 785 -37.03 6.59 -18.69
C ALA A 785 -36.23 6.07 -17.47
N ILE A 786 -36.94 5.84 -16.35
CA ILE A 786 -36.38 5.29 -15.11
C ILE A 786 -36.00 3.82 -15.31
N LEU A 787 -36.92 3.03 -15.87
CA LEU A 787 -36.77 1.59 -16.07
C LEU A 787 -35.52 1.26 -16.89
N ARG A 788 -35.28 1.98 -17.99
CA ARG A 788 -34.11 1.77 -18.83
C ARG A 788 -32.80 1.86 -18.07
N LYS A 789 -32.64 2.88 -17.22
CA LYS A 789 -31.41 3.09 -16.41
C LYS A 789 -31.28 2.05 -15.29
N ILE A 790 -32.37 1.69 -14.64
CA ILE A 790 -32.35 0.69 -13.56
C ILE A 790 -32.06 -0.71 -14.12
N LYS A 791 -32.62 -1.02 -15.31
CA LYS A 791 -32.43 -2.31 -15.96
C LYS A 791 -30.97 -2.56 -16.33
N THR A 792 -30.21 -1.55 -16.77
CA THR A 792 -28.76 -1.71 -17.03
C THR A 792 -28.00 -2.06 -15.76
N ILE A 793 -28.40 -1.57 -14.58
CA ILE A 793 -27.79 -1.99 -13.29
C ILE A 793 -28.12 -3.45 -12.98
N GLN A 794 -29.33 -3.88 -13.30
CA GLN A 794 -29.74 -5.28 -13.14
C GLN A 794 -28.96 -6.20 -14.09
N ASP A 795 -28.80 -5.78 -15.36
CA ASP A 795 -28.16 -6.56 -16.43
C ASP A 795 -26.67 -6.83 -16.13
N VAL A 796 -25.99 -5.94 -15.41
CA VAL A 796 -24.61 -6.17 -14.94
C VAL A 796 -24.53 -7.02 -13.66
N GLY A 797 -25.63 -7.67 -13.25
CA GLY A 797 -25.67 -8.58 -12.10
C GLY A 797 -25.84 -7.90 -10.73
N LEU A 798 -26.15 -6.59 -10.68
CA LEU A 798 -26.31 -5.82 -9.44
C LEU A 798 -27.77 -5.67 -8.97
N GLY A 799 -28.64 -6.63 -9.32
CA GLY A 799 -30.04 -6.61 -8.93
C GLY A 799 -30.31 -6.61 -7.42
N TYR A 800 -29.34 -7.00 -6.62
CA TYR A 800 -29.46 -7.13 -5.15
C TYR A 800 -29.09 -5.86 -4.38
N ILE A 801 -28.33 -4.91 -4.93
CA ILE A 801 -27.95 -3.67 -4.24
C ILE A 801 -29.16 -2.72 -4.12
N LYS A 802 -29.16 -1.86 -3.10
CA LYS A 802 -30.17 -0.81 -2.96
C LYS A 802 -29.84 0.41 -3.81
N LEU A 803 -30.86 1.08 -4.37
CA LEU A 803 -30.67 2.30 -5.16
C LEU A 803 -29.95 3.41 -4.39
N GLY A 804 -30.25 3.58 -3.10
CA GLY A 804 -29.66 4.56 -2.20
C GLY A 804 -28.50 4.04 -1.35
N GLN A 805 -27.91 2.88 -1.68
CA GLN A 805 -26.77 2.32 -0.95
C GLN A 805 -25.57 3.27 -1.03
N ALA A 806 -24.99 3.63 0.12
CA ALA A 806 -23.85 4.55 0.15
C ALA A 806 -22.64 3.99 -0.62
N SER A 807 -21.97 4.82 -1.39
CA SER A 807 -20.77 4.43 -2.18
C SER A 807 -19.65 3.82 -1.33
N THR A 808 -19.52 4.29 -0.08
CA THR A 808 -18.55 3.78 0.90
C THR A 808 -18.80 2.35 1.34
N SER A 809 -20.03 1.83 1.17
CA SER A 809 -20.41 0.45 1.52
C SER A 809 -20.33 -0.51 0.33
N LEU A 810 -20.09 -0.02 -0.88
CA LEU A 810 -19.94 -0.83 -2.08
C LEU A 810 -18.53 -1.42 -2.16
N SER A 811 -18.42 -2.65 -2.65
CA SER A 811 -17.12 -3.23 -3.01
C SER A 811 -16.55 -2.56 -4.27
N GLY A 812 -15.24 -2.72 -4.50
CA GLY A 812 -14.58 -2.21 -5.71
C GLY A 812 -15.24 -2.75 -6.99
N GLY A 813 -15.52 -4.06 -7.04
CA GLY A 813 -16.20 -4.69 -8.17
C GLY A 813 -17.65 -4.24 -8.37
N GLU A 814 -18.40 -3.97 -7.29
CA GLU A 814 -19.74 -3.38 -7.39
C GLU A 814 -19.71 -1.97 -7.96
N SER A 815 -18.75 -1.14 -7.48
CA SER A 815 -18.52 0.23 -7.97
C SER A 815 -18.19 0.23 -9.47
N GLN A 816 -17.30 -0.66 -9.90
CA GLN A 816 -16.91 -0.84 -11.29
C GLN A 816 -18.09 -1.24 -12.19
N ARG A 817 -18.91 -2.19 -11.75
CA ARG A 817 -20.11 -2.62 -12.49
C ARG A 817 -21.16 -1.51 -12.58
N ILE A 818 -21.30 -0.63 -11.56
CA ILE A 818 -22.18 0.54 -11.66
C ILE A 818 -21.67 1.54 -12.71
N LYS A 819 -20.35 1.77 -12.77
CA LYS A 819 -19.74 2.59 -13.82
C LYS A 819 -20.04 2.01 -15.21
N LEU A 820 -19.85 0.70 -15.37
CA LEU A 820 -20.17 -0.02 -16.61
C LEU A 820 -21.66 0.11 -16.98
N ALA A 821 -22.58 -0.08 -16.02
CA ALA A 821 -24.03 0.07 -16.23
C ALA A 821 -24.39 1.48 -16.72
N THR A 822 -23.72 2.50 -16.20
CA THR A 822 -23.93 3.89 -16.61
C THR A 822 -23.57 4.09 -18.07
N GLU A 823 -22.42 3.56 -18.50
CA GLU A 823 -21.99 3.66 -19.90
C GLU A 823 -22.90 2.87 -20.84
N LEU A 824 -23.34 1.68 -20.44
CA LEU A 824 -24.32 0.89 -21.22
C LEU A 824 -25.65 1.60 -21.44
N SER A 825 -26.06 2.44 -20.49
CA SER A 825 -27.30 3.22 -20.60
C SER A 825 -27.23 4.38 -21.63
N ARG A 826 -26.00 4.76 -22.05
CA ARG A 826 -25.75 5.85 -23.01
C ARG A 826 -25.78 5.34 -24.45
N PRO A 827 -26.11 6.21 -25.43
CA PRO A 827 -25.97 5.89 -26.86
C PRO A 827 -24.50 5.57 -27.17
N SER A 828 -24.26 4.48 -27.93
CA SER A 828 -22.92 4.10 -28.37
C SER A 828 -22.66 4.62 -29.78
N THR A 829 -21.47 5.15 -30.05
CA THR A 829 -20.99 5.55 -31.37
C THR A 829 -20.38 4.40 -32.15
N GLY A 830 -20.04 3.30 -31.49
CA GLY A 830 -19.31 2.16 -32.05
C GLY A 830 -17.81 2.39 -32.25
N LYS A 831 -17.25 3.50 -31.74
CA LYS A 831 -15.82 3.84 -31.81
C LYS A 831 -15.21 4.14 -30.44
N THR A 832 -15.85 3.71 -29.37
CA THR A 832 -15.37 3.97 -28.00
C THR A 832 -14.40 2.87 -27.59
N LEU A 833 -13.28 3.29 -26.99
CA LEU A 833 -12.32 2.40 -26.32
C LEU A 833 -12.65 2.34 -24.81
N TYR A 834 -13.03 1.17 -24.35
CA TYR A 834 -13.23 0.89 -22.92
C TYR A 834 -11.98 0.22 -22.35
N ILE A 835 -11.50 0.71 -21.22
CA ILE A 835 -10.40 0.12 -20.44
C ILE A 835 -10.99 -0.35 -19.12
N LEU A 836 -10.84 -1.65 -18.82
CA LEU A 836 -11.30 -2.24 -17.56
C LEU A 836 -10.10 -2.85 -16.81
N ASP A 837 -9.97 -2.51 -15.54
CA ASP A 837 -8.90 -3.01 -14.68
C ASP A 837 -9.47 -4.03 -13.69
N GLU A 838 -9.08 -5.31 -13.85
CA GLU A 838 -9.48 -6.48 -13.06
C GLU A 838 -11.00 -6.53 -12.77
N PRO A 839 -11.88 -6.54 -13.80
CA PRO A 839 -13.32 -6.45 -13.60
C PRO A 839 -13.97 -7.69 -12.97
N THR A 840 -13.25 -8.80 -12.81
CA THR A 840 -13.75 -10.03 -12.16
C THR A 840 -13.51 -10.08 -10.66
N THR A 841 -12.91 -9.04 -10.09
CA THR A 841 -12.65 -8.94 -8.65
C THR A 841 -13.93 -9.16 -7.83
N GLY A 842 -13.89 -10.11 -6.89
CA GLY A 842 -15.03 -10.42 -6.01
C GLY A 842 -16.22 -11.11 -6.69
N LEU A 843 -16.03 -11.64 -7.90
CA LEU A 843 -17.09 -12.30 -8.66
C LEU A 843 -17.04 -13.82 -8.57
N HIS A 844 -18.20 -14.41 -8.28
CA HIS A 844 -18.39 -15.84 -8.48
C HIS A 844 -18.44 -16.16 -9.98
N PHE A 845 -18.16 -17.39 -10.39
CA PHE A 845 -18.14 -17.86 -11.79
C PHE A 845 -19.42 -17.46 -12.58
N GLU A 846 -20.58 -17.53 -11.96
CA GLU A 846 -21.86 -17.13 -12.61
C GLU A 846 -21.92 -15.62 -12.84
N ASP A 847 -21.38 -14.81 -11.93
CA ASP A 847 -21.31 -13.36 -12.10
C ASP A 847 -20.32 -12.98 -13.21
N ILE A 848 -19.21 -13.73 -13.36
CA ILE A 848 -18.24 -13.60 -14.48
C ILE A 848 -18.94 -13.89 -15.80
N ARG A 849 -19.76 -14.94 -15.89
CA ARG A 849 -20.53 -15.29 -17.08
C ARG A 849 -21.45 -14.13 -17.50
N VAL A 850 -22.15 -13.53 -16.55
CA VAL A 850 -23.02 -12.36 -16.81
C VAL A 850 -22.19 -11.18 -17.30
N LEU A 851 -21.06 -10.87 -16.65
CA LEU A 851 -20.16 -9.78 -17.03
C LEU A 851 -19.64 -9.96 -18.48
N LEU A 852 -19.16 -11.16 -18.84
CA LEU A 852 -18.69 -11.47 -20.18
C LEU A 852 -19.77 -11.27 -21.24
N GLY A 853 -21.03 -11.64 -20.95
CA GLY A 853 -22.16 -11.37 -21.81
C GLY A 853 -22.38 -9.87 -22.07
N VAL A 854 -22.20 -9.05 -21.05
CA VAL A 854 -22.30 -7.57 -21.13
C VAL A 854 -21.15 -6.97 -21.95
N LEU A 855 -19.91 -7.41 -21.71
CA LEU A 855 -18.74 -6.93 -22.45
C LEU A 855 -18.83 -7.29 -23.93
N ARG A 856 -19.31 -8.49 -24.25
CA ARG A 856 -19.54 -8.91 -25.65
C ARG A 856 -20.57 -8.03 -26.35
N GLN A 857 -21.66 -7.62 -25.68
CA GLN A 857 -22.63 -6.68 -26.23
C GLN A 857 -22.01 -5.31 -26.57
N LEU A 858 -20.99 -4.84 -25.81
CA LEU A 858 -20.25 -3.61 -26.15
C LEU A 858 -19.45 -3.78 -27.44
N VAL A 859 -18.75 -4.90 -27.57
CA VAL A 859 -17.96 -5.25 -28.77
C VAL A 859 -18.86 -5.41 -29.99
N ASP A 860 -20.01 -6.08 -29.84
CA ASP A 860 -20.99 -6.28 -30.93
C ASP A 860 -21.56 -4.95 -31.47
N LYS A 861 -21.55 -3.88 -30.65
CA LYS A 861 -21.88 -2.51 -31.07
C LYS A 861 -20.73 -1.79 -31.76
N GLY A 862 -19.61 -2.45 -32.05
CA GLY A 862 -18.43 -1.90 -32.75
C GLY A 862 -17.35 -1.32 -31.85
N ASN A 863 -17.54 -1.28 -30.52
CA ASN A 863 -16.55 -0.73 -29.57
C ASN A 863 -15.36 -1.65 -29.35
N THR A 864 -14.26 -1.10 -28.89
CA THR A 864 -13.09 -1.85 -28.45
C THR A 864 -13.11 -1.96 -26.92
N VAL A 865 -12.84 -3.16 -26.39
CA VAL A 865 -12.78 -3.40 -24.94
C VAL A 865 -11.40 -3.96 -24.61
N VAL A 866 -10.62 -3.23 -23.84
CA VAL A 866 -9.31 -3.64 -23.31
C VAL A 866 -9.46 -3.99 -21.83
N ILE A 867 -9.10 -5.21 -21.46
CA ILE A 867 -9.28 -5.75 -20.11
C ILE A 867 -7.91 -6.13 -19.56
N ILE A 868 -7.53 -5.59 -18.41
CA ILE A 868 -6.39 -6.07 -17.64
C ILE A 868 -6.91 -7.17 -16.74
N GLU A 869 -6.46 -8.43 -16.93
CA GLU A 869 -7.03 -9.57 -16.19
C GLU A 869 -6.05 -10.72 -15.97
N HIS A 870 -6.38 -11.51 -14.93
CA HIS A 870 -5.67 -12.74 -14.56
C HIS A 870 -6.60 -13.98 -14.55
N ASN A 871 -7.91 -13.75 -14.61
CA ASN A 871 -8.89 -14.83 -14.62
C ASN A 871 -8.87 -15.59 -15.95
N THR A 872 -8.63 -16.91 -15.88
CA THR A 872 -8.49 -17.78 -17.07
C THR A 872 -9.76 -17.85 -17.92
N ASP A 873 -10.96 -17.75 -17.33
CA ASP A 873 -12.22 -17.76 -18.06
C ASP A 873 -12.39 -16.50 -18.91
N VAL A 874 -11.96 -15.34 -18.39
CA VAL A 874 -11.97 -14.07 -19.15
C VAL A 874 -10.93 -14.11 -20.26
N ILE A 875 -9.71 -14.57 -19.97
CA ILE A 875 -8.63 -14.67 -20.96
C ILE A 875 -9.08 -15.53 -22.14
N ARG A 876 -9.69 -16.70 -21.86
CA ARG A 876 -10.25 -17.61 -22.90
C ARG A 876 -11.39 -17.01 -23.71
N ALA A 877 -12.13 -16.05 -23.15
CA ALA A 877 -13.26 -15.39 -23.81
C ALA A 877 -12.86 -14.21 -24.70
N CYS A 878 -11.60 -13.74 -24.62
CA CYS A 878 -11.09 -12.62 -25.40
C CYS A 878 -10.70 -13.02 -26.82
N ASP A 879 -10.82 -12.06 -27.75
CA ASP A 879 -10.50 -12.24 -29.16
C ASP A 879 -8.98 -12.10 -29.40
N TRP A 880 -8.31 -11.26 -28.58
CA TRP A 880 -6.87 -10.99 -28.67
C TRP A 880 -6.26 -10.90 -27.28
N ILE A 881 -5.06 -11.43 -27.11
CA ILE A 881 -4.36 -11.47 -25.82
C ILE A 881 -2.97 -10.83 -25.99
N ILE A 882 -2.58 -10.02 -25.01
CA ILE A 882 -1.24 -9.43 -24.89
C ILE A 882 -0.68 -9.90 -23.55
N ASP A 883 0.31 -10.80 -23.58
CA ASP A 883 0.94 -11.37 -22.39
C ASP A 883 2.23 -10.62 -22.05
N MET A 884 2.27 -10.01 -20.85
CA MET A 884 3.40 -9.23 -20.37
C MET A 884 4.23 -10.00 -19.35
N GLY A 885 5.54 -9.93 -19.48
CA GLY A 885 6.46 -10.67 -18.60
C GLY A 885 7.93 -10.42 -18.92
N PRO A 886 8.77 -11.49 -18.78
CA PRO A 886 8.43 -12.82 -18.24
C PRO A 886 8.22 -12.88 -16.73
N GLU A 887 8.78 -11.90 -15.98
CA GLU A 887 8.70 -11.80 -14.53
C GLU A 887 8.11 -10.46 -14.07
N GLY A 888 7.96 -10.24 -12.76
CA GLY A 888 7.59 -8.95 -12.17
C GLY A 888 8.79 -8.02 -11.98
N GLY A 889 8.52 -6.73 -11.71
CA GLY A 889 9.52 -5.72 -11.40
C GLY A 889 10.56 -5.53 -12.51
N ARG A 890 11.84 -5.47 -12.17
CA ARG A 890 12.94 -5.28 -13.14
C ARG A 890 13.10 -6.43 -14.13
N GLY A 891 12.64 -7.63 -13.79
CA GLY A 891 12.62 -8.81 -14.68
C GLY A 891 11.53 -8.75 -15.74
N GLY A 892 10.51 -7.92 -15.56
CA GLY A 892 9.37 -7.75 -16.46
C GLY A 892 9.54 -6.66 -17.51
N GLY A 893 8.43 -6.07 -17.89
CA GLY A 893 8.35 -4.89 -18.76
C GLY A 893 8.56 -5.17 -20.24
N LYS A 894 8.22 -6.38 -20.71
CA LYS A 894 8.25 -6.79 -22.12
C LYS A 894 6.94 -7.46 -22.50
N ILE A 895 6.58 -7.44 -23.77
CA ILE A 895 5.56 -8.32 -24.33
C ILE A 895 6.25 -9.65 -24.62
N VAL A 896 5.73 -10.73 -24.04
CA VAL A 896 6.23 -12.09 -24.21
C VAL A 896 5.52 -12.76 -25.39
N ALA A 897 4.20 -12.53 -25.51
CA ALA A 897 3.38 -13.06 -26.57
C ALA A 897 2.21 -12.11 -26.86
N GLU A 898 1.77 -12.05 -28.12
CA GLU A 898 0.52 -11.39 -28.53
C GLU A 898 -0.16 -12.25 -29.60
N GLY A 899 -1.48 -12.39 -29.55
CA GLY A 899 -2.24 -13.20 -30.51
C GLY A 899 -3.56 -13.71 -29.97
N THR A 900 -4.09 -14.74 -30.60
CA THR A 900 -5.28 -15.49 -30.14
C THR A 900 -4.96 -16.37 -28.94
N VAL A 901 -5.98 -17.02 -28.37
CA VAL A 901 -5.81 -17.98 -27.25
C VAL A 901 -4.88 -19.12 -27.66
N GLU A 902 -5.01 -19.59 -28.88
CA GLU A 902 -4.20 -20.67 -29.46
C GLU A 902 -2.73 -20.24 -29.58
N ASP A 903 -2.47 -19.04 -30.08
CA ASP A 903 -1.10 -18.51 -30.25
C ASP A 903 -0.39 -18.40 -28.88
N ILE A 904 -1.12 -17.98 -27.84
CA ILE A 904 -0.57 -17.86 -26.48
C ILE A 904 -0.29 -19.24 -25.87
N ARG A 905 -1.15 -20.25 -26.10
CA ARG A 905 -0.94 -21.62 -25.64
C ARG A 905 0.28 -22.29 -26.26
N GLU A 906 0.53 -22.03 -27.55
CA GLU A 906 1.67 -22.60 -28.28
C GLU A 906 3.00 -21.92 -27.88
N ASN A 907 2.95 -20.72 -27.33
CA ASN A 907 4.15 -19.99 -26.94
C ASN A 907 4.75 -20.54 -25.63
N THR A 908 5.91 -21.19 -25.73
CA THR A 908 6.61 -21.81 -24.59
C THR A 908 7.15 -20.82 -23.57
N GLU A 909 7.38 -19.55 -23.96
CA GLU A 909 7.87 -18.49 -23.08
C GLU A 909 6.73 -17.86 -22.26
N SER A 910 5.47 -18.01 -22.72
CA SER A 910 4.31 -17.51 -22.00
C SER A 910 4.04 -18.34 -20.75
N ILE A 911 4.08 -17.66 -19.60
CA ILE A 911 3.67 -18.28 -18.33
C ILE A 911 2.15 -18.44 -18.31
N THR A 912 1.42 -17.46 -18.81
CA THR A 912 -0.05 -17.47 -18.91
C THR A 912 -0.53 -18.61 -19.79
N GLY A 913 0.14 -18.87 -20.92
CA GLY A 913 -0.20 -19.96 -21.86
C GLY A 913 -0.25 -21.36 -21.22
N LYS A 914 0.46 -21.57 -20.13
CA LYS A 914 0.46 -22.84 -19.38
C LYS A 914 -0.81 -23.07 -18.55
N TYR A 915 -1.62 -22.02 -18.35
CA TYR A 915 -2.81 -22.07 -17.48
C TYR A 915 -4.14 -21.88 -18.25
N ILE A 916 -4.09 -21.45 -19.52
CA ILE A 916 -5.28 -21.19 -20.36
C ILE A 916 -5.61 -22.34 -21.32
#